data_f62388515833e4a93340ceaca70e2bbd
#
_entry.id   f62388515833e4a93340ceaca70e2bbd
#
_cell.length_a   1.000
_cell.length_b   1.000
_cell.length_c   1.000
_cell.angle_alpha   90.00
_cell.angle_beta   90.00
_cell.angle_gamma   90.00
#
_symmetry.space_group_name_H-M   'P 1'
#
loop_
_entity.id
_entity.type
_entity.pdbx_description
1 polymer ?
#
loop_
_entity_poly.entity_id
_entity_poly.type
_entity_poly.pdbx_seq_one_letter_code
_entity_poly.pdbx_strand_id
1 'polypeptide(L)'
;MFWSVFSFEIRYRLQRPATYIYFAVFLFITALIIADGGTPATEKVYHNSPAMIGSFFCLLGIFSVLISSAIMGVPLFRDLEHNTKEYLLATPIGRTAYFWGRFSGSFLILIFVCSGAIIGYIAGTWLGPLLDWTKAERYGPNLTMNYLWPFVTILLPSMFFTSCIFFGLVAWLRNNRVLYTASILLFILYLLSNFLVSDLEKRDLVDLLDPFALNTYSNATKYFTPAEQNTLLTPMTGNLLYNRLLWPAIGLVILLFAYFRFSIVRFVANASRGGKNKTTDEKTARVGLPVFNPVFSNRLNRSNLWSLGKLEFRNIIRDTYFLSIILGAVIFLFLDDWIGNQQYGVPDRPLTMNMLLFKTFNYSLFVFILIMFYAGETVHRDRATRFSNIADALPVPNWVQLGSKFLAITGVCFLLATIPMIVGVTVQILQGFFEFKWDYYFIDLYAITFWDYFQMALLAFFVHALVNNKFLGHFVGIGIWVLIFIARSVLEWDYNLVLYSYKPSYRISDMNDFGHFAAPLFWFNLYWTAFGFILLVVASILWARGNNNTFRSRLQAFRSRWNRTTSTAMIILCIIWLGSGAFIYYNVSQLNKYSTSDEGKERSANYEKKYKKYERIPQPKVTDVLLYADIFPQERAVNMKVQLKVKNKTNRTIDSLHLLSGDGQHYQLLYNGSELQPVYTEVRPRPKLTLVYNRPDTGGYRIFRLPASLLPGDTAVLEIRTRVSNPGFVNNGLTREIVHNGTFTNEGIPSIGYNADLELSSDEDRKKYKLPEKQDEQPPHRDPYGESTMLFNDDADLVSFECFVSTTPDQIAIAPGYIQREWTENGRRYFHYKQDSKSDYFFNIVSARYSILKDKWVSPEGKVINLEIYY
;
A
#
# COMPACT_ATOMS: atom_id res chain seq x y z
N MET A 1 30.78 7.59 40.96
CA MET A 1 30.14 8.58 40.07
C MET A 1 29.58 8.03 38.78
N PHE A 2 30.32 7.19 38.00
CA PHE A 2 29.73 6.53 36.78
C PHE A 2 28.46 5.74 37.15
N TRP A 3 28.53 4.83 38.09
CA TRP A 3 27.39 4.01 38.52
C TRP A 3 26.23 4.83 39.06
N SER A 4 26.49 6.00 39.66
CA SER A 4 25.42 6.87 40.14
C SER A 4 24.66 7.52 39.00
N VAL A 5 25.34 7.97 37.94
CA VAL A 5 24.72 8.53 36.74
C VAL A 5 24.00 7.43 35.94
N PHE A 6 24.61 6.27 35.79
CA PHE A 6 24.05 5.12 35.13
C PHE A 6 22.73 4.63 35.78
N SER A 7 22.78 4.37 37.11
CA SER A 7 21.62 3.91 37.87
C SER A 7 20.49 4.96 37.90
N PHE A 8 20.86 6.25 38.00
CA PHE A 8 19.89 7.32 37.87
C PHE A 8 19.15 7.32 36.53
N GLU A 9 19.87 7.12 35.41
CA GLU A 9 19.28 7.10 34.09
C GLU A 9 18.28 5.95 33.94
N ILE A 10 18.64 4.76 34.40
CA ILE A 10 17.78 3.58 34.39
C ILE A 10 16.52 3.81 35.23
N ARG A 11 16.69 4.21 36.51
CA ARG A 11 15.54 4.46 37.41
C ARG A 11 14.59 5.51 36.87
N TYR A 12 15.13 6.63 36.39
CA TYR A 12 14.34 7.70 35.81
C TYR A 12 13.50 7.22 34.60
N ARG A 13 14.09 6.40 33.73
CA ARG A 13 13.40 5.89 32.52
C ARG A 13 12.37 4.82 32.86
N LEU A 14 12.68 3.92 33.78
CA LEU A 14 11.72 2.90 34.22
C LEU A 14 10.52 3.46 34.97
N GLN A 15 10.65 4.65 35.54
CA GLN A 15 9.50 5.37 36.16
C GLN A 15 8.62 6.11 35.15
N ARG A 16 9.00 6.17 33.88
CA ARG A 16 8.23 6.84 32.82
C ARG A 16 7.33 5.89 32.06
N PRO A 17 6.01 6.17 31.96
CA PRO A 17 5.08 5.34 31.20
C PRO A 17 5.50 5.16 29.74
N ALA A 18 6.13 6.16 29.13
CA ALA A 18 6.58 6.10 27.74
C ALA A 18 7.52 4.92 27.45
N THR A 19 8.37 4.51 28.40
CA THR A 19 9.27 3.36 28.23
C THR A 19 8.49 2.06 28.06
N TYR A 20 7.45 1.87 28.86
CA TYR A 20 6.57 0.70 28.78
C TYR A 20 5.67 0.73 27.55
N ILE A 21 5.26 1.92 27.12
CA ILE A 21 4.50 2.08 25.87
C ILE A 21 5.36 1.62 24.67
N TYR A 22 6.60 2.07 24.57
CA TYR A 22 7.50 1.63 23.51
C TYR A 22 7.75 0.12 23.54
N PHE A 23 7.96 -0.44 24.72
CA PHE A 23 8.10 -1.89 24.92
C PHE A 23 6.84 -2.64 24.46
N ALA A 24 5.67 -2.19 24.91
CA ALA A 24 4.39 -2.80 24.56
C ALA A 24 4.11 -2.74 23.06
N VAL A 25 4.52 -1.66 22.39
CA VAL A 25 4.40 -1.52 20.94
C VAL A 25 5.17 -2.60 20.20
N PHE A 26 6.45 -2.77 20.54
CA PHE A 26 7.24 -3.83 19.92
C PHE A 26 6.66 -5.21 20.23
N LEU A 27 6.21 -5.42 21.44
CA LEU A 27 5.58 -6.67 21.84
C LEU A 27 4.32 -6.95 21.01
N PHE A 28 3.37 -6.01 20.98
CA PHE A 28 2.08 -6.25 20.32
C PHE A 28 2.19 -6.30 18.79
N ILE A 29 2.97 -5.40 18.17
CA ILE A 29 3.13 -5.40 16.72
C ILE A 29 3.82 -6.71 16.28
N THR A 30 4.88 -7.11 16.96
CA THR A 30 5.56 -8.37 16.64
C THR A 30 4.65 -9.56 16.86
N ALA A 31 3.90 -9.60 17.98
CA ALA A 31 2.99 -10.70 18.26
C ALA A 31 1.91 -10.83 17.17
N LEU A 32 1.34 -9.72 16.72
CA LEU A 32 0.33 -9.73 15.66
C LEU A 32 0.90 -10.19 14.31
N ILE A 33 2.06 -9.65 13.90
CA ILE A 33 2.71 -10.06 12.64
C ILE A 33 3.01 -11.56 12.64
N ILE A 34 3.55 -12.08 13.73
CA ILE A 34 3.93 -13.49 13.82
C ILE A 34 2.70 -14.39 13.97
N ALA A 35 1.67 -13.95 14.67
CA ALA A 35 0.42 -14.71 14.80
C ALA A 35 -0.28 -14.91 13.46
N ASP A 36 -0.16 -13.95 12.54
CA ASP A 36 -0.73 -14.02 11.20
C ASP A 36 0.15 -14.76 10.18
N GLY A 37 1.32 -15.25 10.59
CA GLY A 37 2.26 -15.88 9.66
C GLY A 37 3.01 -14.87 8.78
N GLY A 38 3.09 -13.59 9.17
CA GLY A 38 3.70 -12.48 8.44
C GLY A 38 5.23 -12.55 8.30
N THR A 39 5.78 -13.74 8.11
CA THR A 39 7.18 -13.98 7.73
C THR A 39 7.24 -14.57 6.32
N PRO A 40 8.28 -14.32 5.53
CA PRO A 40 8.42 -14.85 4.18
C PRO A 40 8.81 -16.35 4.20
N ALA A 41 8.23 -17.13 5.13
CA ALA A 41 8.50 -18.56 5.28
C ALA A 41 7.77 -19.35 4.19
N THR A 42 8.51 -20.18 3.45
CA THR A 42 7.91 -21.15 2.54
C THR A 42 7.14 -22.24 3.31
N GLU A 43 6.35 -23.05 2.65
CA GLU A 43 5.50 -24.07 3.30
C GLU A 43 6.24 -25.04 4.21
N LYS A 44 7.49 -25.36 3.86
CA LYS A 44 8.35 -26.30 4.62
C LYS A 44 9.21 -25.62 5.68
N VAL A 45 9.11 -24.30 5.84
CA VAL A 45 9.89 -23.51 6.80
C VAL A 45 8.99 -22.97 7.89
N TYR A 46 9.39 -23.14 9.16
CA TYR A 46 8.63 -22.59 10.29
C TYR A 46 8.71 -21.07 10.35
N HIS A 47 7.61 -20.42 10.68
CA HIS A 47 7.57 -18.97 10.91
C HIS A 47 8.54 -18.51 12.01
N ASN A 48 8.81 -19.36 13.02
CA ASN A 48 9.78 -19.12 14.09
C ASN A 48 11.11 -19.88 13.91
N SER A 49 11.47 -20.18 12.66
CA SER A 49 12.79 -20.75 12.37
C SER A 49 13.91 -19.75 12.64
N PRO A 50 15.15 -20.20 12.94
CA PRO A 50 16.29 -19.29 13.13
C PRO A 50 16.51 -18.33 11.98
N ALA A 51 16.33 -18.77 10.73
CA ALA A 51 16.47 -17.96 9.54
C ALA A 51 15.41 -16.86 9.48
N MET A 52 14.14 -17.16 9.77
CA MET A 52 13.05 -16.17 9.75
C MET A 52 13.17 -15.16 10.90
N ILE A 53 13.55 -15.61 12.10
CA ILE A 53 13.82 -14.72 13.24
C ILE A 53 14.96 -13.75 12.92
N GLY A 54 16.03 -14.25 12.29
CA GLY A 54 17.16 -13.41 11.89
C GLY A 54 16.77 -12.34 10.86
N SER A 55 16.02 -12.72 9.83
CA SER A 55 15.48 -11.79 8.83
C SER A 55 14.58 -10.72 9.47
N PHE A 56 13.71 -11.14 10.39
CA PHE A 56 12.85 -10.23 11.13
C PHE A 56 13.64 -9.24 12.00
N PHE A 57 14.76 -9.68 12.62
CA PHE A 57 15.59 -8.78 13.42
C PHE A 57 16.43 -7.83 12.58
N CYS A 58 16.78 -8.17 11.34
CA CYS A 58 17.32 -7.19 10.39
C CYS A 58 16.31 -6.07 10.13
N LEU A 59 15.06 -6.45 9.80
CA LEU A 59 13.97 -5.48 9.57
C LEU A 59 13.70 -4.64 10.83
N LEU A 60 13.67 -5.26 12.01
CA LEU A 60 13.51 -4.56 13.28
C LEU A 60 14.65 -3.59 13.56
N GLY A 61 15.86 -3.89 13.11
CA GLY A 61 17.02 -3.00 13.15
C GLY A 61 16.74 -1.67 12.44
N ILE A 62 16.09 -1.71 11.30
CA ILE A 62 15.68 -0.52 10.54
C ILE A 62 14.67 0.31 11.35
N PHE A 63 13.63 -0.31 11.87
CA PHE A 63 12.62 0.37 12.69
C PHE A 63 13.18 0.87 14.03
N SER A 64 14.24 0.22 14.56
CA SER A 64 14.91 0.66 15.78
C SER A 64 15.55 2.04 15.65
N VAL A 65 15.83 2.53 14.45
CA VAL A 65 16.37 3.88 14.18
C VAL A 65 15.49 4.95 14.82
N LEU A 66 14.17 4.87 14.63
CA LEU A 66 13.23 5.85 15.16
C LEU A 66 13.23 5.88 16.69
N ILE A 67 13.26 4.70 17.32
CA ILE A 67 13.25 4.59 18.77
C ILE A 67 14.60 4.92 19.38
N SER A 68 15.69 4.52 18.72
CA SER A 68 17.03 4.93 19.11
C SER A 68 17.15 6.45 19.14
N SER A 69 16.61 7.16 18.14
CA SER A 69 16.62 8.63 18.12
C SER A 69 15.84 9.22 19.29
N ALA A 70 14.68 8.66 19.61
CA ALA A 70 13.84 9.12 20.72
C ALA A 70 14.44 8.84 22.11
N ILE A 71 15.13 7.71 22.28
CA ILE A 71 15.72 7.32 23.55
C ILE A 71 17.09 7.97 23.76
N MET A 72 17.97 7.92 22.78
CA MET A 72 19.36 8.34 22.94
C MET A 72 19.56 9.86 22.92
N GLY A 73 18.61 10.61 22.39
CA GLY A 73 18.67 12.08 22.33
C GLY A 73 18.33 12.80 23.63
N VAL A 74 17.41 12.23 24.38
CA VAL A 74 16.83 12.87 25.58
C VAL A 74 17.83 13.03 26.75
N PRO A 75 18.75 12.10 27.05
CA PRO A 75 19.52 12.13 28.27
C PRO A 75 20.36 13.39 28.45
N LEU A 76 20.97 13.88 27.37
CA LEU A 76 21.80 15.08 27.41
C LEU A 76 20.97 16.37 27.45
N PHE A 77 19.83 16.40 26.74
CA PHE A 77 18.98 17.58 26.66
C PHE A 77 18.10 17.81 27.89
N ARG A 78 17.76 16.74 28.57
CA ARG A 78 16.85 16.80 29.74
C ARG A 78 17.30 17.79 30.81
N ASP A 79 18.58 17.80 31.10
CA ASP A 79 19.11 18.67 32.15
C ASP A 79 19.08 20.17 31.75
N LEU A 80 19.08 20.43 30.43
CA LEU A 80 18.88 21.77 29.87
C LEU A 80 17.39 22.16 29.84
N GLU A 81 16.52 21.23 29.44
CA GLU A 81 15.08 21.45 29.32
C GLU A 81 14.39 21.71 30.65
N HIS A 82 14.85 21.02 31.70
CA HIS A 82 14.34 21.18 33.07
C HIS A 82 15.07 22.23 33.89
N ASN A 83 15.97 23.00 33.29
CA ASN A 83 16.80 24.02 33.99
C ASN A 83 17.58 23.47 35.19
N THR A 84 17.94 22.18 35.18
CA THR A 84 18.73 21.54 36.25
C THR A 84 20.24 21.67 36.03
N LYS A 85 20.66 22.46 35.08
CA LYS A 85 22.05 22.68 34.68
C LYS A 85 22.92 23.23 35.81
N GLU A 86 22.35 24.07 36.69
CA GLU A 86 23.05 24.71 37.79
C GLU A 86 23.40 23.69 38.86
N TYR A 87 22.49 22.75 39.16
CA TYR A 87 22.77 21.62 40.04
C TYR A 87 23.85 20.71 39.51
N LEU A 88 23.85 20.45 38.18
CA LEU A 88 24.84 19.64 37.55
C LEU A 88 26.25 20.24 37.63
N LEU A 89 26.35 21.56 37.46
CA LEU A 89 27.61 22.30 37.57
C LEU A 89 28.12 22.43 39.01
N ALA A 90 27.21 22.42 40.01
CA ALA A 90 27.55 22.44 41.40
C ALA A 90 28.07 21.11 41.94
N THR A 91 27.87 20.00 41.21
CA THR A 91 28.33 18.68 41.65
C THR A 91 29.66 18.31 40.99
N PRO A 92 30.57 17.56 41.67
CA PRO A 92 31.86 17.17 41.14
C PRO A 92 31.78 16.02 40.14
N ILE A 93 30.78 16.05 39.24
CA ILE A 93 30.61 15.01 38.23
C ILE A 93 31.61 15.22 37.09
N GLY A 94 32.53 14.25 36.93
CA GLY A 94 33.50 14.27 35.86
C GLY A 94 32.85 14.01 34.49
N ARG A 95 33.43 14.59 33.45
CA ARG A 95 32.99 14.45 32.03
C ARG A 95 32.78 12.99 31.62
N THR A 96 33.72 12.10 31.98
CA THR A 96 33.66 10.68 31.64
C THR A 96 32.47 9.98 32.30
N ALA A 97 32.26 10.20 33.58
CA ALA A 97 31.18 9.61 34.33
C ALA A 97 29.81 10.08 33.81
N TYR A 98 29.68 11.36 33.50
CA TYR A 98 28.46 11.92 32.93
C TYR A 98 28.16 11.37 31.52
N PHE A 99 29.12 11.46 30.59
CA PHE A 99 28.94 11.06 29.21
C PHE A 99 28.62 9.56 29.07
N TRP A 100 29.51 8.71 29.60
CA TRP A 100 29.35 7.26 29.50
C TRP A 100 28.22 6.72 30.39
N GLY A 101 27.97 7.31 31.55
CA GLY A 101 26.84 6.91 32.38
C GLY A 101 25.50 7.18 31.71
N ARG A 102 25.33 8.35 31.05
CA ARG A 102 24.11 8.67 30.27
C ARG A 102 23.97 7.78 29.02
N PHE A 103 25.05 7.54 28.29
CA PHE A 103 25.03 6.67 27.12
C PHE A 103 24.66 5.23 27.50
N SER A 104 25.42 4.61 28.41
CA SER A 104 25.20 3.21 28.78
C SER A 104 23.85 2.95 29.42
N GLY A 105 23.38 3.88 30.30
CA GLY A 105 22.07 3.76 30.90
C GLY A 105 20.93 3.85 29.89
N SER A 106 21.03 4.74 28.91
CA SER A 106 20.02 4.87 27.85
C SER A 106 20.08 3.73 26.86
N PHE A 107 21.26 3.22 26.54
CA PHE A 107 21.43 2.04 25.67
C PHE A 107 20.82 0.78 26.30
N LEU A 108 20.98 0.57 27.60
CA LEU A 108 20.32 -0.54 28.30
C LEU A 108 18.80 -0.43 28.27
N ILE A 109 18.26 0.77 28.39
CA ILE A 109 16.81 0.99 28.22
C ILE A 109 16.36 0.70 26.79
N LEU A 110 17.16 1.03 25.77
CA LEU A 110 16.84 0.68 24.40
C LEU A 110 16.84 -0.85 24.21
N ILE A 111 17.81 -1.57 24.76
CA ILE A 111 17.81 -3.03 24.78
C ILE A 111 16.55 -3.58 25.42
N PHE A 112 16.17 -3.04 26.58
CA PHE A 112 14.93 -3.42 27.26
C PHE A 112 13.70 -3.19 26.38
N VAL A 113 13.58 -2.05 25.74
CA VAL A 113 12.45 -1.75 24.85
C VAL A 113 12.38 -2.71 23.65
N CYS A 114 13.52 -2.96 22.99
CA CYS A 114 13.56 -3.86 21.84
C CYS A 114 13.42 -5.35 22.22
N SER A 115 13.70 -5.73 23.48
CA SER A 115 13.43 -7.11 23.96
C SER A 115 11.93 -7.44 23.99
N GLY A 116 11.05 -6.42 23.95
CA GLY A 116 9.62 -6.59 23.74
C GLY A 116 9.29 -7.36 22.47
N ALA A 117 10.11 -7.21 21.42
CA ALA A 117 9.95 -7.95 20.18
C ALA A 117 10.21 -9.45 20.34
N ILE A 118 11.17 -9.85 21.17
CA ILE A 118 11.42 -11.29 21.46
C ILE A 118 10.18 -11.91 22.13
N ILE A 119 9.67 -11.22 23.14
CA ILE A 119 8.49 -11.68 23.88
C ILE A 119 7.27 -11.69 22.94
N GLY A 120 7.12 -10.67 22.12
CA GLY A 120 6.07 -10.58 21.11
C GLY A 120 6.15 -11.70 20.09
N TYR A 121 7.36 -12.05 19.64
CA TYR A 121 7.57 -13.14 18.71
C TYR A 121 7.11 -14.48 19.30
N ILE A 122 7.56 -14.79 20.52
CA ILE A 122 7.14 -16.00 21.26
C ILE A 122 5.62 -15.98 21.49
N ALA A 123 5.05 -14.84 21.89
CA ALA A 123 3.61 -14.71 22.09
C ALA A 123 2.83 -14.94 20.79
N GLY A 124 3.35 -14.47 19.66
CA GLY A 124 2.75 -14.67 18.34
C GLY A 124 2.64 -16.14 17.95
N THR A 125 3.63 -16.97 18.29
CA THR A 125 3.59 -18.41 18.01
C THR A 125 2.46 -19.15 18.75
N TRP A 126 1.96 -18.58 19.83
CA TRP A 126 0.82 -19.11 20.57
C TRP A 126 -0.49 -18.44 20.17
N LEU A 127 -0.43 -17.15 19.88
CA LEU A 127 -1.60 -16.36 19.51
C LEU A 127 -2.17 -16.78 18.14
N GLY A 128 -1.30 -17.10 17.18
CA GLY A 128 -1.70 -17.54 15.84
C GLY A 128 -2.63 -18.75 15.86
N PRO A 129 -2.21 -19.88 16.47
CA PRO A 129 -3.07 -21.05 16.62
C PRO A 129 -4.30 -20.81 17.51
N LEU A 130 -4.18 -19.96 18.54
CA LEU A 130 -5.30 -19.64 19.44
C LEU A 130 -6.42 -18.86 18.73
N LEU A 131 -6.06 -18.00 17.78
CA LEU A 131 -7.00 -17.18 17.00
C LEU A 131 -7.39 -17.81 15.66
N ASP A 132 -6.92 -19.03 15.37
CA ASP A 132 -7.07 -19.70 14.06
C ASP A 132 -6.53 -18.87 12.86
N TRP A 133 -5.55 -17.99 13.12
CA TRP A 133 -4.92 -17.20 12.05
C TRP A 133 -3.85 -18.00 11.32
N THR A 134 -3.04 -18.75 12.06
CA THR A 134 -1.99 -19.63 11.52
C THR A 134 -1.96 -20.92 12.29
N LYS A 135 -1.70 -22.04 11.63
CA LYS A 135 -1.70 -23.37 12.28
C LYS A 135 -0.50 -23.59 13.17
N ALA A 136 -0.72 -24.38 14.22
CA ALA A 136 0.34 -24.77 15.15
C ALA A 136 1.52 -25.50 14.45
N GLU A 137 1.25 -26.25 13.38
CA GLU A 137 2.24 -26.97 12.59
C GLU A 137 3.23 -26.05 11.84
N ARG A 138 2.84 -24.80 11.61
CA ARG A 138 3.69 -23.78 10.98
C ARG A 138 4.72 -23.16 11.93
N TYR A 139 4.64 -23.52 13.20
CA TYR A 139 5.58 -23.06 14.22
C TYR A 139 6.39 -24.25 14.75
N GLY A 140 7.70 -24.11 14.69
CA GLY A 140 8.63 -25.04 15.31
C GLY A 140 8.79 -24.80 16.83
N PRO A 141 9.62 -25.58 17.50
CA PRO A 141 9.86 -25.43 18.93
C PRO A 141 10.52 -24.08 19.27
N ASN A 142 10.02 -23.40 20.31
CA ASN A 142 10.56 -22.13 20.76
C ASN A 142 11.86 -22.36 21.56
N LEU A 143 12.98 -22.54 20.86
CA LEU A 143 14.30 -22.66 21.47
C LEU A 143 14.88 -21.27 21.78
N THR A 144 15.33 -21.03 22.99
CA THR A 144 15.85 -19.72 23.44
C THR A 144 17.00 -19.22 22.54
N MET A 145 17.86 -20.11 22.06
CA MET A 145 18.98 -19.74 21.20
C MET A 145 18.54 -19.21 19.83
N ASN A 146 17.39 -19.68 19.31
CA ASN A 146 16.86 -19.18 18.04
C ASN A 146 16.52 -17.68 18.09
N TYR A 147 16.17 -17.15 19.28
CA TYR A 147 15.89 -15.74 19.52
C TYR A 147 17.11 -14.96 19.99
N LEU A 148 17.87 -15.53 20.92
CA LEU A 148 19.00 -14.83 21.55
C LEU A 148 20.15 -14.63 20.56
N TRP A 149 20.44 -15.64 19.74
CA TRP A 149 21.54 -15.57 18.77
C TRP A 149 21.36 -14.42 17.76
N PRO A 150 20.26 -14.35 16.99
CA PRO A 150 20.03 -13.23 16.08
C PRO A 150 19.89 -11.87 16.80
N PHE A 151 19.34 -11.86 18.01
CA PHE A 151 19.25 -10.64 18.80
C PHE A 151 20.63 -10.05 19.09
N VAL A 152 21.56 -10.89 19.53
CA VAL A 152 22.93 -10.46 19.88
C VAL A 152 23.78 -10.19 18.65
N THR A 153 23.66 -11.01 17.61
CA THR A 153 24.54 -10.96 16.44
C THR A 153 24.07 -9.97 15.38
N ILE A 154 22.75 -9.70 15.30
CA ILE A 154 22.16 -8.86 14.24
C ILE A 154 21.57 -7.57 14.80
N LEU A 155 20.63 -7.67 15.74
CA LEU A 155 19.88 -6.50 16.21
C LEU A 155 20.75 -5.61 17.12
N LEU A 156 21.45 -6.20 18.06
CA LEU A 156 22.28 -5.44 19.03
C LEU A 156 23.37 -4.59 18.36
N PRO A 157 24.13 -5.08 17.36
CA PRO A 157 25.09 -4.26 16.61
C PRO A 157 24.43 -3.08 15.88
N SER A 158 23.25 -3.29 15.27
CA SER A 158 22.49 -2.23 14.59
C SER A 158 22.00 -1.16 15.59
N MET A 159 21.49 -1.58 16.74
CA MET A 159 21.09 -0.68 17.83
C MET A 159 22.28 0.10 18.42
N PHE A 160 23.43 -0.55 18.57
CA PHE A 160 24.65 0.09 19.06
C PHE A 160 25.11 1.17 18.08
N PHE A 161 25.20 0.85 16.80
CA PHE A 161 25.55 1.80 15.75
C PHE A 161 24.65 3.03 15.75
N THR A 162 23.32 2.84 15.68
CA THR A 162 22.34 3.95 15.71
C THR A 162 22.41 4.77 17.00
N SER A 163 22.60 4.12 18.14
CA SER A 163 22.76 4.77 19.43
C SER A 163 23.99 5.67 19.49
N CYS A 164 25.11 5.21 18.95
CA CYS A 164 26.35 5.98 18.87
C CYS A 164 26.19 7.23 18.00
N ILE A 165 25.52 7.10 16.86
CA ILE A 165 25.24 8.24 15.98
C ILE A 165 24.36 9.27 16.69
N PHE A 166 23.21 8.86 17.20
CA PHE A 166 22.24 9.81 17.73
C PHE A 166 22.74 10.49 19.00
N PHE A 167 23.34 9.73 19.91
CA PHE A 167 23.91 10.31 21.11
C PHE A 167 25.10 11.23 20.80
N GLY A 168 25.96 10.80 19.86
CA GLY A 168 27.12 11.57 19.40
C GLY A 168 26.70 12.89 18.72
N LEU A 169 25.68 12.86 17.85
CA LEU A 169 25.16 14.05 17.18
C LEU A 169 24.59 15.06 18.17
N VAL A 170 23.83 14.61 19.18
CA VAL A 170 23.30 15.49 20.22
C VAL A 170 24.42 16.10 21.06
N ALA A 171 25.40 15.31 21.45
CA ALA A 171 26.54 15.78 22.21
C ALA A 171 27.36 16.84 21.45
N TRP A 172 27.45 16.71 20.12
CA TRP A 172 28.18 17.63 19.24
C TRP A 172 27.38 18.87 18.85
N LEU A 173 26.18 18.68 18.26
CA LEU A 173 25.37 19.77 17.69
C LEU A 173 24.48 20.48 18.69
N ARG A 174 24.26 19.89 19.87
CA ARG A 174 23.52 20.50 21.01
C ARG A 174 22.10 20.94 20.65
N ASN A 175 21.50 20.26 19.71
CA ASN A 175 20.14 20.53 19.24
C ASN A 175 19.36 19.22 19.13
N ASN A 176 18.28 19.09 19.91
CA ASN A 176 17.44 17.89 19.93
C ASN A 176 16.71 17.65 18.60
N ARG A 177 16.46 18.70 17.83
CA ARG A 177 15.76 18.58 16.54
C ARG A 177 16.60 17.83 15.49
N VAL A 178 17.93 17.90 15.59
CA VAL A 178 18.85 17.19 14.70
C VAL A 178 18.64 15.69 14.71
N LEU A 179 18.13 15.12 15.81
CA LEU A 179 17.90 13.68 15.92
C LEU A 179 16.85 13.18 14.94
N TYR A 180 15.73 13.89 14.83
CA TYR A 180 14.65 13.49 13.93
C TYR A 180 15.11 13.59 12.46
N THR A 181 15.81 14.67 12.15
CA THR A 181 16.38 14.83 10.80
C THR A 181 17.43 13.76 10.50
N ALA A 182 18.31 13.46 11.47
CA ALA A 182 19.32 12.44 11.29
C ALA A 182 18.74 11.02 11.18
N SER A 183 17.67 10.72 11.92
CA SER A 183 17.00 9.41 11.80
C SER A 183 16.35 9.23 10.42
N ILE A 184 15.70 10.25 9.92
CA ILE A 184 15.11 10.24 8.58
C ILE A 184 16.21 10.18 7.52
N LEU A 185 17.27 10.98 7.66
CA LEU A 185 18.40 10.94 6.73
C LEU A 185 19.10 9.58 6.72
N LEU A 186 19.30 8.97 7.88
CA LEU A 186 19.89 7.62 7.96
C LEU A 186 19.00 6.58 7.27
N PHE A 187 17.68 6.69 7.47
CA PHE A 187 16.72 5.82 6.79
C PHE A 187 16.72 6.04 5.27
N ILE A 188 16.81 7.29 4.81
CA ILE A 188 16.96 7.65 3.40
C ILE A 188 18.25 7.05 2.83
N LEU A 189 19.37 7.22 3.49
CA LEU A 189 20.66 6.68 3.05
C LEU A 189 20.63 5.16 2.97
N TYR A 190 19.94 4.51 3.90
CA TYR A 190 19.71 3.07 3.85
C TYR A 190 18.90 2.63 2.62
N LEU A 191 17.77 3.28 2.35
CA LEU A 191 16.97 2.99 1.17
C LEU A 191 17.78 3.26 -0.11
N LEU A 192 18.55 4.33 -0.15
CA LEU A 192 19.44 4.64 -1.28
C LEU A 192 20.51 3.58 -1.49
N SER A 193 21.08 3.03 -0.42
CA SER A 193 22.06 1.94 -0.53
C SER A 193 21.45 0.69 -1.17
N ASN A 194 20.18 0.37 -0.87
CA ASN A 194 19.47 -0.74 -1.50
C ASN A 194 19.25 -0.54 -3.01
N PHE A 195 19.09 0.70 -3.46
CA PHE A 195 18.98 1.02 -4.89
C PHE A 195 20.29 0.74 -5.66
N LEU A 196 21.42 0.96 -5.02
CA LEU A 196 22.72 0.69 -5.60
C LEU A 196 23.06 -0.82 -5.69
N VAL A 197 22.24 -1.66 -5.06
CA VAL A 197 22.39 -3.13 -4.96
C VAL A 197 22.01 -3.88 -6.24
N SER A 198 21.35 -3.26 -7.20
CA SER A 198 20.90 -3.94 -8.43
C SER A 198 22.08 -4.41 -9.32
N ASP A 199 23.31 -3.94 -9.05
CA ASP A 199 24.51 -4.31 -9.78
C ASP A 199 25.16 -5.58 -9.19
N LEU A 200 24.98 -6.71 -9.86
CA LEU A 200 25.48 -8.03 -9.44
C LEU A 200 27.02 -8.10 -9.32
N GLU A 201 27.75 -7.25 -10.04
CA GLU A 201 29.22 -7.26 -10.02
C GLU A 201 29.80 -6.68 -8.72
N LYS A 202 29.03 -5.87 -7.96
CA LYS A 202 29.48 -5.20 -6.73
C LYS A 202 28.85 -5.76 -5.46
N ARG A 203 28.36 -6.98 -5.51
CA ARG A 203 27.57 -7.60 -4.44
C ARG A 203 28.27 -7.59 -3.07
N ASP A 204 29.55 -7.89 -3.02
CA ASP A 204 30.31 -7.91 -1.77
C ASP A 204 30.42 -6.51 -1.12
N LEU A 205 30.60 -5.48 -1.94
CA LEU A 205 30.61 -4.10 -1.45
C LEU A 205 29.26 -3.68 -0.89
N VAL A 206 28.21 -4.10 -1.55
CA VAL A 206 26.82 -3.85 -1.14
C VAL A 206 26.51 -4.51 0.19
N ASP A 207 26.90 -5.77 0.35
CA ASP A 207 26.78 -6.50 1.61
C ASP A 207 27.46 -5.77 2.77
N LEU A 208 28.62 -5.16 2.54
CA LEU A 208 29.34 -4.37 3.55
C LEU A 208 28.67 -3.02 3.84
N LEU A 209 28.04 -2.40 2.85
CA LEU A 209 27.39 -1.09 2.99
C LEU A 209 26.00 -1.13 3.61
N ASP A 210 25.43 -2.30 3.86
CA ASP A 210 24.12 -2.48 4.51
C ASP A 210 24.21 -2.35 6.04
N PRO A 211 23.85 -1.22 6.68
CA PRO A 211 24.03 -1.01 8.11
C PRO A 211 23.13 -1.89 8.98
N PHE A 212 22.06 -2.44 8.43
CA PHE A 212 21.09 -3.28 9.13
C PHE A 212 21.20 -4.76 8.77
N ALA A 213 22.08 -5.10 7.82
CA ALA A 213 22.36 -6.44 7.31
C ALA A 213 21.16 -7.19 6.73
N LEU A 214 20.15 -6.50 6.20
CA LEU A 214 18.99 -7.19 5.61
C LEU A 214 19.41 -7.95 4.35
N ASN A 215 20.12 -7.29 3.44
CA ASN A 215 20.63 -7.90 2.21
C ASN A 215 21.74 -8.90 2.52
N THR A 216 22.67 -8.53 3.38
CA THR A 216 23.78 -9.39 3.80
C THR A 216 23.29 -10.69 4.44
N TYR A 217 22.26 -10.61 5.26
CA TYR A 217 21.64 -11.77 5.89
C TYR A 217 20.89 -12.64 4.88
N SER A 218 20.11 -12.01 4.00
CA SER A 218 19.41 -12.71 2.92
C SER A 218 20.40 -13.45 2.01
N ASN A 219 21.54 -12.82 1.68
CA ASN A 219 22.59 -13.46 0.89
C ASN A 219 23.26 -14.62 1.64
N ALA A 220 23.51 -14.47 2.94
CA ALA A 220 24.11 -15.52 3.77
C ALA A 220 23.22 -16.76 3.93
N THR A 221 21.88 -16.58 3.88
CA THR A 221 20.91 -17.67 4.05
C THR A 221 20.27 -18.14 2.74
N LYS A 222 20.64 -17.53 1.60
CA LYS A 222 20.01 -17.76 0.28
C LYS A 222 20.00 -19.22 -0.16
N TYR A 223 21.06 -19.95 0.15
CA TYR A 223 21.21 -21.36 -0.28
C TYR A 223 20.87 -22.36 0.79
N PHE A 224 20.32 -21.91 1.92
CA PHE A 224 19.87 -22.84 2.97
C PHE A 224 18.67 -23.63 2.49
N THR A 225 18.79 -24.96 2.65
CA THR A 225 17.65 -25.86 2.47
C THR A 225 16.58 -25.58 3.54
N PRO A 226 15.31 -25.95 3.33
CA PRO A 226 14.26 -25.79 4.35
C PRO A 226 14.64 -26.40 5.71
N ALA A 227 15.35 -27.53 5.74
CA ALA A 227 15.83 -28.16 6.96
C ALA A 227 16.88 -27.30 7.67
N GLU A 228 17.83 -26.73 6.94
CA GLU A 228 18.84 -25.82 7.49
C GLU A 228 18.22 -24.51 7.97
N GLN A 229 17.25 -23.95 7.25
CA GLN A 229 16.52 -22.76 7.69
C GLN A 229 15.78 -22.98 9.01
N ASN A 230 15.29 -24.20 9.23
CA ASN A 230 14.55 -24.58 10.45
C ASN A 230 15.44 -24.89 11.65
N THR A 231 16.70 -25.27 11.43
CA THR A 231 17.53 -25.82 12.52
C THR A 231 18.85 -25.09 12.72
N LEU A 232 19.43 -24.51 11.65
CA LEU A 232 20.77 -23.93 11.70
C LEU A 232 20.71 -22.48 12.19
N LEU A 233 21.42 -22.19 13.26
CA LEU A 233 21.72 -20.80 13.63
C LEU A 233 22.67 -20.21 12.60
N THR A 234 22.28 -19.08 11.97
CA THR A 234 23.08 -18.47 10.91
C THR A 234 24.50 -18.18 11.37
N PRO A 235 25.51 -18.78 10.73
CA PRO A 235 26.90 -18.64 11.15
C PRO A 235 27.40 -17.23 10.88
N MET A 236 28.13 -16.65 11.82
CA MET A 236 28.77 -15.35 11.70
C MET A 236 30.11 -15.51 10.95
N THR A 237 30.03 -15.63 9.61
CA THR A 237 31.19 -15.83 8.73
C THR A 237 31.12 -14.92 7.52
N GLY A 238 32.24 -14.74 6.81
CA GLY A 238 32.31 -13.95 5.56
C GLY A 238 31.78 -12.53 5.69
N ASN A 239 31.06 -12.08 4.68
CA ASN A 239 30.53 -10.71 4.60
C ASN A 239 29.61 -10.33 5.77
N LEU A 240 28.87 -11.29 6.31
CA LEU A 240 28.00 -11.05 7.46
C LEU A 240 28.80 -10.69 8.71
N LEU A 241 29.89 -11.39 8.98
CA LEU A 241 30.77 -11.06 10.11
C LEU A 241 31.44 -9.69 9.92
N TYR A 242 32.03 -9.44 8.73
CA TYR A 242 32.67 -8.15 8.44
C TYR A 242 31.70 -6.99 8.55
N ASN A 243 30.51 -7.12 8.05
CA ASN A 243 29.45 -6.12 8.15
C ASN A 243 29.08 -5.84 9.62
N ARG A 244 28.89 -6.89 10.43
CA ARG A 244 28.50 -6.78 11.84
C ARG A 244 29.61 -6.23 12.75
N LEU A 245 30.85 -6.24 12.32
CA LEU A 245 31.97 -5.58 12.99
C LEU A 245 32.17 -4.14 12.51
N LEU A 246 32.01 -3.90 11.21
CA LEU A 246 32.25 -2.60 10.57
C LEU A 246 31.35 -1.50 11.13
N TRP A 247 30.03 -1.71 11.15
CA TRP A 247 29.08 -0.68 11.53
C TRP A 247 29.15 -0.28 13.01
N PRO A 248 29.24 -1.20 13.98
CA PRO A 248 29.53 -0.85 15.36
C PRO A 248 30.86 -0.13 15.53
N ALA A 249 31.91 -0.51 14.77
CA ALA A 249 33.21 0.18 14.81
C ALA A 249 33.08 1.64 14.33
N ILE A 250 32.36 1.87 13.22
CA ILE A 250 32.06 3.23 12.73
C ILE A 250 31.29 4.02 13.81
N GLY A 251 30.26 3.40 14.40
CA GLY A 251 29.50 4.01 15.49
C GLY A 251 30.40 4.40 16.67
N LEU A 252 31.27 3.50 17.09
CA LEU A 252 32.22 3.75 18.19
C LEU A 252 33.17 4.90 17.86
N VAL A 253 33.70 4.99 16.65
CA VAL A 253 34.54 6.10 16.21
C VAL A 253 33.82 7.43 16.30
N ILE A 254 32.54 7.48 15.84
CA ILE A 254 31.69 8.66 15.94
C ILE A 254 31.46 9.05 17.42
N LEU A 255 31.18 8.07 18.27
CA LEU A 255 30.94 8.29 19.69
C LEU A 255 32.20 8.79 20.42
N LEU A 256 33.37 8.22 20.11
CA LEU A 256 34.66 8.66 20.64
C LEU A 256 34.99 10.08 20.17
N PHE A 257 34.79 10.38 18.90
CA PHE A 257 34.93 11.74 18.38
C PHE A 257 34.04 12.74 19.13
N ALA A 258 32.78 12.40 19.30
CA ALA A 258 31.85 13.21 20.08
C ALA A 258 32.30 13.35 21.54
N TYR A 259 32.79 12.29 22.17
CA TYR A 259 33.34 12.32 23.53
C TYR A 259 34.54 13.27 23.63
N PHE A 260 35.51 13.20 22.74
CA PHE A 260 36.69 14.09 22.80
C PHE A 260 36.32 15.57 22.61
N ARG A 261 35.29 15.86 21.85
CA ARG A 261 34.74 17.22 21.66
C ARG A 261 33.78 17.68 22.76
N PHE A 262 33.25 16.78 23.54
CA PHE A 262 32.25 17.07 24.57
C PHE A 262 32.90 17.77 25.76
N SER A 263 32.26 18.82 26.23
CA SER A 263 32.61 19.53 27.46
C SER A 263 31.33 19.94 28.16
N ILE A 264 31.16 19.55 29.43
CA ILE A 264 29.95 19.85 30.21
C ILE A 264 29.73 21.38 30.28
N VAL A 265 30.77 22.14 30.59
CA VAL A 265 30.71 23.60 30.71
C VAL A 265 30.28 24.26 29.39
N ARG A 266 30.88 23.85 28.27
CA ARG A 266 30.52 24.39 26.94
C ARG A 266 29.13 23.96 26.50
N PHE A 267 28.71 22.73 26.86
CA PHE A 267 27.39 22.22 26.53
C PHE A 267 26.31 23.04 27.24
N VAL A 268 26.52 23.40 28.50
CA VAL A 268 25.59 24.19 29.31
C VAL A 268 25.63 25.68 28.94
N ALA A 269 26.84 26.25 28.74
CA ALA A 269 27.00 27.68 28.45
C ALA A 269 26.40 28.14 27.09
N ASN A 270 26.49 27.33 26.08
CA ASN A 270 25.94 27.70 24.76
C ASN A 270 24.41 27.53 24.63
N ALA A 271 23.78 26.78 25.52
CA ALA A 271 22.33 26.77 25.62
C ALA A 271 21.77 28.13 26.09
N SER A 272 22.59 28.91 26.82
CA SER A 272 22.25 30.29 27.20
C SER A 272 22.46 31.33 26.09
N ARG A 273 23.23 31.01 25.05
CA ARG A 273 23.51 31.94 23.94
C ARG A 273 22.48 31.96 22.82
N GLY A 274 21.51 31.01 22.78
CA GLY A 274 20.38 31.02 21.83
C GLY A 274 19.38 32.15 22.09
N GLY A 275 19.39 32.74 23.24
CA GLY A 275 18.75 34.00 23.55
C GLY A 275 19.83 35.07 23.73
N LYS A 276 20.17 35.80 22.68
CA LYS A 276 20.79 37.11 22.84
C LYS A 276 19.76 37.96 23.60
N ASN A 277 19.83 37.94 24.94
CA ASN A 277 19.40 39.10 25.70
C ASN A 277 20.34 40.25 25.27
N LYS A 278 19.97 40.98 24.27
CA LYS A 278 20.29 42.39 24.21
C LYS A 278 19.57 42.99 25.40
N THR A 279 20.25 43.13 26.51
CA THR A 279 19.94 44.19 27.44
C THR A 279 20.25 45.50 26.72
N THR A 280 19.36 45.88 25.83
CA THR A 280 19.18 47.27 25.51
C THR A 280 18.48 47.82 26.72
N ASP A 281 19.16 48.70 27.45
CA ASP A 281 18.52 49.73 28.28
C ASP A 281 17.54 50.47 27.38
N GLU A 282 16.40 49.88 27.06
CA GLU A 282 15.27 50.58 26.53
C GLU A 282 14.71 51.45 27.70
N LYS A 283 15.08 52.71 27.67
CA LYS A 283 14.29 53.74 28.30
C LYS A 283 12.85 53.48 27.93
N THR A 284 12.06 53.07 28.95
CA THR A 284 10.61 52.85 28.81
C THR A 284 9.96 54.16 28.35
N ALA A 285 9.98 54.41 27.05
CA ALA A 285 9.08 55.38 26.45
C ALA A 285 7.67 54.86 26.74
N ARG A 286 6.90 55.62 27.53
CA ARG A 286 5.46 55.35 27.70
C ARG A 286 4.80 55.45 26.33
N VAL A 287 4.75 54.32 25.60
CA VAL A 287 3.96 54.19 24.38
C VAL A 287 2.49 54.26 24.83
N GLY A 288 1.81 55.35 24.54
CA GLY A 288 0.38 55.44 24.73
C GLY A 288 -0.27 54.27 24.00
N LEU A 289 -0.97 53.41 24.69
CA LEU A 289 -1.70 52.31 24.09
C LEU A 289 -2.71 52.92 23.11
N PRO A 290 -2.66 52.58 21.81
CA PRO A 290 -3.64 53.02 20.84
C PRO A 290 -5.02 52.54 21.29
N VAL A 291 -6.00 53.44 21.24
CA VAL A 291 -7.40 53.09 21.52
C VAL A 291 -7.92 52.26 20.37
N PHE A 292 -8.07 50.99 20.56
CA PHE A 292 -8.62 50.05 19.58
C PHE A 292 -10.13 49.92 19.81
N ASN A 293 -10.91 50.15 18.77
CA ASN A 293 -12.31 49.70 18.75
C ASN A 293 -12.29 48.23 18.30
N PRO A 294 -12.63 47.28 19.18
CA PRO A 294 -12.63 45.85 18.84
C PRO A 294 -13.72 45.59 17.80
N VAL A 295 -13.32 45.14 16.61
CA VAL A 295 -14.25 44.74 15.54
C VAL A 295 -14.39 43.25 15.53
N PHE A 296 -15.58 42.75 15.85
CA PHE A 296 -15.92 41.31 15.81
C PHE A 296 -16.74 41.03 14.56
N SER A 297 -16.11 40.68 13.47
CA SER A 297 -16.81 40.37 12.22
C SER A 297 -16.32 39.06 11.58
N ASN A 298 -17.20 38.43 10.81
CA ASN A 298 -16.85 37.24 10.03
C ASN A 298 -15.78 37.55 8.97
N ARG A 299 -15.73 38.80 8.48
CA ARG A 299 -14.70 39.27 7.55
C ARG A 299 -13.32 39.26 8.21
N LEU A 300 -13.24 39.71 9.46
CA LEU A 300 -12.00 39.68 10.24
C LEU A 300 -11.56 38.24 10.51
N ASN A 301 -12.50 37.36 10.88
CA ASN A 301 -12.21 35.95 11.11
C ASN A 301 -11.64 35.25 9.85
N ARG A 302 -12.18 35.54 8.66
CA ARG A 302 -11.66 35.04 7.37
C ARG A 302 -10.28 35.62 7.06
N SER A 303 -10.07 36.88 7.31
CA SER A 303 -8.77 37.52 7.13
C SER A 303 -7.72 36.93 8.07
N ASN A 304 -8.07 36.72 9.34
CA ASN A 304 -7.20 36.08 10.35
C ASN A 304 -6.89 34.63 9.95
N LEU A 305 -7.88 33.88 9.49
CA LEU A 305 -7.68 32.50 9.00
C LEU A 305 -6.59 32.46 7.92
N TRP A 306 -6.72 33.33 6.92
CA TRP A 306 -5.78 33.36 5.81
C TRP A 306 -4.39 33.86 6.22
N SER A 307 -4.33 34.95 6.99
CA SER A 307 -3.07 35.56 7.42
C SER A 307 -2.27 34.65 8.34
N LEU A 308 -2.94 34.01 9.31
CA LEU A 308 -2.33 33.03 10.19
C LEU A 308 -1.94 31.78 9.42
N GLY A 309 -2.78 31.30 8.50
CA GLY A 309 -2.48 30.15 7.66
C GLY A 309 -1.24 30.39 6.79
N LYS A 310 -1.14 31.57 6.17
CA LYS A 310 0.06 31.96 5.41
C LYS A 310 1.31 32.05 6.26
N LEU A 311 1.18 32.57 7.50
CA LEU A 311 2.29 32.64 8.45
C LEU A 311 2.77 31.24 8.84
N GLU A 312 1.84 30.33 9.19
CA GLU A 312 2.17 28.94 9.55
C GLU A 312 2.79 28.19 8.38
N PHE A 313 2.23 28.31 7.18
CA PHE A 313 2.80 27.73 5.96
C PHE A 313 4.23 28.21 5.72
N ARG A 314 4.46 29.55 5.80
CA ARG A 314 5.81 30.12 5.63
C ARG A 314 6.78 29.61 6.67
N ASN A 315 6.33 29.38 7.89
CA ASN A 315 7.15 28.83 8.97
C ASN A 315 7.54 27.37 8.68
N ILE A 316 6.64 26.58 8.10
CA ILE A 316 6.92 25.19 7.73
C ILE A 316 7.91 25.12 6.58
N ILE A 317 7.66 25.82 5.48
CA ILE A 317 8.51 25.74 4.28
C ILE A 317 9.91 26.37 4.46
N ARG A 318 10.09 27.18 5.50
CA ARG A 318 11.39 27.74 5.88
C ARG A 318 12.13 26.94 6.94
N ASP A 319 11.49 25.92 7.47
CA ASP A 319 12.13 25.05 8.43
C ASP A 319 13.19 24.20 7.72
N THR A 320 14.42 24.28 8.24
CA THR A 320 15.56 23.55 7.68
C THR A 320 15.30 22.04 7.61
N TYR A 321 14.56 21.49 8.58
CA TYR A 321 14.22 20.07 8.61
C TYR A 321 13.23 19.69 7.51
N PHE A 322 12.22 20.52 7.27
CA PHE A 322 11.30 20.35 6.18
C PHE A 322 12.02 20.32 4.83
N LEU A 323 12.91 21.29 4.62
CA LEU A 323 13.69 21.37 3.39
C LEU A 323 14.64 20.19 3.22
N SER A 324 15.27 19.70 4.31
CA SER A 324 16.15 18.53 4.26
C SER A 324 15.40 17.25 3.90
N ILE A 325 14.22 17.04 4.46
CA ILE A 325 13.40 15.86 4.17
C ILE A 325 12.86 15.92 2.74
N ILE A 326 12.39 17.10 2.29
CA ILE A 326 11.95 17.28 0.90
C ILE A 326 13.10 17.04 -0.08
N LEU A 327 14.29 17.56 0.20
CA LEU A 327 15.43 17.33 -0.66
C LEU A 327 15.71 15.81 -0.77
N GLY A 328 15.67 15.10 0.35
CA GLY A 328 15.79 13.64 0.35
C GLY A 328 14.69 12.97 -0.50
N ALA A 329 13.44 13.39 -0.33
CA ALA A 329 12.31 12.87 -1.10
C ALA A 329 12.44 13.11 -2.60
N VAL A 330 12.91 14.31 -3.00
CA VAL A 330 13.17 14.68 -4.40
C VAL A 330 14.29 13.82 -5.00
N ILE A 331 15.39 13.64 -4.27
CA ILE A 331 16.51 12.80 -4.72
C ILE A 331 16.03 11.36 -4.92
N PHE A 332 15.26 10.85 -3.95
CA PHE A 332 14.71 9.51 -4.03
C PHE A 332 13.80 9.31 -5.23
N LEU A 333 12.84 10.22 -5.39
CA LEU A 333 11.91 10.16 -6.50
C LEU A 333 12.63 10.29 -7.85
N PHE A 334 13.64 11.17 -7.92
CA PHE A 334 14.47 11.30 -9.12
C PHE A 334 15.21 10.00 -9.45
N LEU A 335 15.74 9.31 -8.44
CA LEU A 335 16.42 8.03 -8.64
C LEU A 335 15.43 6.90 -8.99
N ASP A 336 14.27 6.88 -8.36
CA ASP A 336 13.19 5.95 -8.70
C ASP A 336 12.77 6.12 -10.17
N ASP A 337 12.53 7.36 -10.61
CA ASP A 337 12.14 7.69 -11.98
C ASP A 337 13.27 7.40 -12.99
N TRP A 338 14.53 7.65 -12.60
CA TRP A 338 15.68 7.51 -13.49
C TRP A 338 16.13 6.07 -13.66
N ILE A 339 16.22 5.31 -12.56
CA ILE A 339 16.75 3.93 -12.53
C ILE A 339 15.61 2.91 -12.65
N GLY A 340 14.46 3.18 -12.01
CA GLY A 340 13.33 2.25 -11.92
C GLY A 340 12.56 2.09 -13.24
N ASN A 341 12.77 3.01 -14.20
CA ASN A 341 12.09 2.95 -15.49
C ASN A 341 12.80 1.97 -16.45
N GLN A 342 12.90 0.71 -16.02
CA GLN A 342 13.51 -0.38 -16.79
C GLN A 342 12.61 -1.62 -16.70
N GLN A 343 12.44 -2.28 -17.84
CA GLN A 343 11.76 -3.56 -17.92
C GLN A 343 12.72 -4.61 -18.47
N TYR A 344 12.94 -5.68 -17.68
CA TYR A 344 13.92 -6.73 -18.01
C TYR A 344 15.34 -6.21 -18.29
N GLY A 345 15.75 -5.14 -17.56
CA GLY A 345 17.06 -4.52 -17.74
C GLY A 345 17.19 -3.59 -18.95
N VAL A 346 16.10 -3.38 -19.70
CA VAL A 346 16.04 -2.44 -20.82
C VAL A 346 15.36 -1.15 -20.36
N PRO A 347 15.93 0.04 -20.59
CA PRO A 347 15.28 1.30 -20.26
C PRO A 347 13.96 1.45 -21.03
N ASP A 348 12.88 1.72 -20.31
CA ASP A 348 11.61 2.11 -20.90
C ASP A 348 11.61 3.59 -21.30
N ARG A 349 10.72 3.95 -22.22
CA ARG A 349 10.48 5.36 -22.52
C ARG A 349 9.94 6.07 -21.28
N PRO A 350 10.41 7.28 -20.96
CA PRO A 350 9.96 8.04 -19.80
C PRO A 350 8.60 8.69 -20.05
N LEU A 351 7.58 7.83 -20.28
CA LEU A 351 6.21 8.29 -20.48
C LEU A 351 5.67 8.95 -19.21
N THR A 352 4.83 9.96 -19.35
CA THR A 352 4.22 10.65 -18.20
C THR A 352 3.52 9.69 -17.23
N MET A 353 2.87 8.64 -17.74
CA MET A 353 2.23 7.64 -16.86
C MET A 353 3.22 6.84 -16.02
N ASN A 354 4.42 6.54 -16.55
CA ASN A 354 5.48 5.85 -15.82
C ASN A 354 6.04 6.76 -14.72
N MET A 355 6.31 8.03 -15.02
CA MET A 355 6.76 9.02 -14.03
C MET A 355 5.75 9.18 -12.88
N LEU A 356 4.46 9.12 -13.17
CA LEU A 356 3.41 9.20 -12.16
C LEU A 356 3.30 7.93 -11.30
N LEU A 357 3.77 6.79 -11.76
CA LEU A 357 3.71 5.54 -11.00
C LEU A 357 4.65 5.56 -9.79
N PHE A 358 5.85 6.09 -9.93
CA PHE A 358 6.90 6.06 -8.91
C PHE A 358 6.58 6.87 -7.65
N LYS A 359 5.65 7.84 -7.72
CA LYS A 359 5.16 8.55 -6.52
C LYS A 359 4.52 7.62 -5.47
N THR A 360 4.07 6.43 -5.87
CA THR A 360 3.39 5.47 -4.98
C THR A 360 4.35 4.61 -4.18
N PHE A 361 5.62 4.60 -4.51
CA PHE A 361 6.67 3.84 -3.83
C PHE A 361 7.32 4.63 -2.66
N ASN A 362 8.61 4.80 -2.72
CA ASN A 362 9.39 5.42 -1.65
C ASN A 362 8.93 6.85 -1.32
N TYR A 363 8.54 7.65 -2.33
CA TYR A 363 8.08 9.03 -2.14
C TYR A 363 6.85 9.11 -1.22
N SER A 364 5.92 8.18 -1.30
CA SER A 364 4.72 8.16 -0.45
C SER A 364 5.05 8.08 1.03
N LEU A 365 6.13 7.39 1.39
CA LEU A 365 6.60 7.28 2.77
C LEU A 365 7.10 8.64 3.31
N PHE A 366 7.84 9.40 2.49
CA PHE A 366 8.27 10.76 2.88
C PHE A 366 7.09 11.69 3.08
N VAL A 367 6.11 11.63 2.19
CA VAL A 367 4.87 12.40 2.31
C VAL A 367 4.15 12.07 3.61
N PHE A 368 4.01 10.79 3.93
CA PHE A 368 3.41 10.33 5.17
C PHE A 368 4.13 10.91 6.40
N ILE A 369 5.45 10.77 6.45
CA ILE A 369 6.27 11.28 7.56
C ILE A 369 6.12 12.79 7.69
N LEU A 370 6.19 13.54 6.58
CA LEU A 370 6.09 15.00 6.59
C LEU A 370 4.72 15.46 7.10
N ILE A 371 3.63 14.89 6.56
CA ILE A 371 2.27 15.28 6.95
C ILE A 371 2.03 14.96 8.44
N MET A 372 2.36 13.77 8.89
CA MET A 372 2.17 13.34 10.28
C MET A 372 3.00 14.18 11.25
N PHE A 373 4.26 14.45 10.92
CA PHE A 373 5.15 15.24 11.77
C PHE A 373 4.71 16.69 11.84
N TYR A 374 4.49 17.36 10.69
CA TYR A 374 4.16 18.78 10.66
C TYR A 374 2.73 19.09 11.11
N ALA A 375 1.79 18.17 10.96
CA ALA A 375 0.47 18.28 11.60
C ALA A 375 0.62 18.38 13.11
N GLY A 376 1.41 17.51 13.73
CA GLY A 376 1.69 17.53 15.14
C GLY A 376 2.51 18.76 15.60
N GLU A 377 3.55 19.12 14.86
CA GLU A 377 4.36 20.32 15.16
C GLU A 377 3.50 21.56 15.17
N THR A 378 2.65 21.73 14.15
CA THR A 378 1.81 22.92 14.00
C THR A 378 0.75 23.01 15.09
N VAL A 379 0.13 21.88 15.47
CA VAL A 379 -0.89 21.85 16.53
C VAL A 379 -0.30 22.16 17.91
N HIS A 380 0.87 21.60 18.23
CA HIS A 380 1.47 21.70 19.57
C HIS A 380 2.46 22.84 19.77
N ARG A 381 2.85 23.55 18.69
CA ARG A 381 3.90 24.58 18.72
C ARG A 381 3.60 25.72 19.67
N ASP A 382 2.38 26.25 19.66
CA ASP A 382 2.01 27.40 20.51
C ASP A 382 2.12 27.05 21.99
N ARG A 383 1.87 25.81 22.36
CA ARG A 383 2.04 25.32 23.72
C ARG A 383 3.50 25.10 24.10
N ALA A 384 4.26 24.51 23.19
CA ALA A 384 5.68 24.27 23.38
C ALA A 384 6.45 25.59 23.61
N THR A 385 6.04 26.69 22.96
CA THR A 385 6.62 28.02 23.09
C THR A 385 5.94 28.86 24.17
N ARG A 386 4.91 28.34 24.88
CA ARG A 386 4.06 29.06 25.85
C ARG A 386 3.29 30.25 25.22
N PHE A 387 3.29 30.37 23.90
CA PHE A 387 2.53 31.43 23.22
C PHE A 387 1.01 31.22 23.36
N SER A 388 0.58 29.98 23.58
CA SER A 388 -0.84 29.67 23.88
C SER A 388 -1.42 30.50 25.03
N ASN A 389 -0.63 30.88 26.04
CA ASN A 389 -1.12 31.71 27.14
C ASN A 389 -1.62 33.08 26.68
N ILE A 390 -1.07 33.61 25.56
CA ILE A 390 -1.49 34.86 24.95
C ILE A 390 -2.57 34.60 23.91
N ALA A 391 -2.32 33.65 23.01
CA ALA A 391 -3.20 33.34 21.88
C ALA A 391 -4.59 32.88 22.34
N ASP A 392 -4.66 32.07 23.38
CA ASP A 392 -5.91 31.55 23.90
C ASP A 392 -6.75 32.59 24.66
N ALA A 393 -6.14 33.71 25.13
CA ALA A 393 -6.83 34.84 25.70
C ALA A 393 -7.50 35.76 24.67
N LEU A 394 -7.07 35.68 23.41
CA LEU A 394 -7.66 36.48 22.32
C LEU A 394 -9.05 35.98 21.95
N PRO A 395 -10.00 36.89 21.62
CA PRO A 395 -11.37 36.51 21.27
C PRO A 395 -11.49 35.97 19.84
N VAL A 396 -10.57 35.04 19.46
CA VAL A 396 -10.56 34.37 18.17
C VAL A 396 -11.28 33.03 18.29
N PRO A 397 -12.23 32.71 17.40
CA PRO A 397 -12.92 31.41 17.43
C PRO A 397 -11.97 30.22 17.23
N ASN A 398 -12.27 29.07 17.87
CA ASN A 398 -11.45 27.86 17.76
C ASN A 398 -11.27 27.39 16.28
N TRP A 399 -12.31 27.50 15.48
CA TRP A 399 -12.24 27.11 14.07
C TRP A 399 -11.24 27.96 13.26
N VAL A 400 -10.99 29.21 13.65
CA VAL A 400 -9.97 30.05 13.00
C VAL A 400 -8.58 29.59 13.41
N GLN A 401 -8.35 29.31 14.70
CA GLN A 401 -7.06 28.81 15.18
C GLN A 401 -6.70 27.46 14.57
N LEU A 402 -7.62 26.49 14.65
CA LEU A 402 -7.40 25.18 14.06
C LEU A 402 -7.35 25.24 12.54
N GLY A 403 -8.29 25.97 11.95
CA GLY A 403 -8.41 26.10 10.49
C GLY A 403 -7.20 26.75 9.84
N SER A 404 -6.58 27.77 10.48
CA SER A 404 -5.35 28.41 9.94
C SER A 404 -4.18 27.42 9.90
N LYS A 405 -4.04 26.60 10.94
CA LYS A 405 -3.02 25.56 11.01
C LYS A 405 -3.29 24.46 9.98
N PHE A 406 -4.54 24.05 9.85
CA PHE A 406 -4.95 23.07 8.85
C PHE A 406 -4.75 23.61 7.42
N LEU A 407 -5.07 24.87 7.17
CA LEU A 407 -4.84 25.51 5.86
C LEU A 407 -3.36 25.52 5.49
N ALA A 408 -2.48 25.72 6.45
CA ALA A 408 -1.03 25.65 6.23
C ALA A 408 -0.59 24.25 5.79
N ILE A 409 -1.08 23.19 6.44
CA ILE A 409 -0.78 21.81 6.02
C ILE A 409 -1.44 21.46 4.69
N THR A 410 -2.63 21.99 4.38
CA THR A 410 -3.23 21.85 3.04
C THR A 410 -2.30 22.42 1.97
N GLY A 411 -1.68 23.58 2.22
CA GLY A 411 -0.66 24.14 1.34
C GLY A 411 0.58 23.25 1.21
N VAL A 412 0.98 22.58 2.28
CA VAL A 412 2.05 21.57 2.25
C VAL A 412 1.65 20.36 1.40
N CYS A 413 0.43 19.83 1.58
CA CYS A 413 -0.08 18.72 0.76
C CYS A 413 -0.07 19.09 -0.74
N PHE A 414 -0.46 20.31 -1.07
CA PHE A 414 -0.43 20.80 -2.45
C PHE A 414 1.01 20.90 -2.99
N LEU A 415 1.96 21.39 -2.19
CA LEU A 415 3.38 21.42 -2.54
C LEU A 415 3.91 20.01 -2.78
N LEU A 416 3.61 19.07 -1.88
CA LEU A 416 4.03 17.67 -1.99
C LEU A 416 3.42 16.99 -3.22
N ALA A 417 2.19 17.30 -3.57
CA ALA A 417 1.58 16.78 -4.81
C ALA A 417 2.22 17.38 -6.08
N THR A 418 2.85 18.56 -6.00
CA THR A 418 3.52 19.20 -7.14
C THR A 418 4.91 18.63 -7.42
N ILE A 419 5.60 18.11 -6.41
CA ILE A 419 6.98 17.60 -6.54
C ILE A 419 7.11 16.49 -7.60
N PRO A 420 6.24 15.46 -7.67
CA PRO A 420 6.34 14.42 -8.69
C PRO A 420 6.26 14.96 -10.13
N MET A 421 5.47 16.01 -10.36
CA MET A 421 5.44 16.66 -11.67
C MET A 421 6.80 17.31 -12.01
N ILE A 422 7.38 18.03 -11.06
CA ILE A 422 8.67 18.71 -11.28
C ILE A 422 9.77 17.68 -11.55
N VAL A 423 9.82 16.61 -10.76
CA VAL A 423 10.83 15.56 -10.91
C VAL A 423 10.61 14.78 -12.20
N GLY A 424 9.39 14.31 -12.49
CA GLY A 424 9.09 13.55 -13.69
C GLY A 424 9.39 14.33 -14.97
N VAL A 425 8.96 15.60 -15.05
CA VAL A 425 9.31 16.47 -16.18
C VAL A 425 10.82 16.67 -16.29
N THR A 426 11.53 16.80 -15.18
CA THR A 426 12.99 16.95 -15.20
C THR A 426 13.65 15.68 -15.75
N VAL A 427 13.22 14.49 -15.33
CA VAL A 427 13.74 13.21 -15.83
C VAL A 427 13.44 13.06 -17.32
N GLN A 428 12.21 13.36 -17.75
CA GLN A 428 11.82 13.32 -19.16
C GLN A 428 12.74 14.19 -20.02
N ILE A 429 12.96 15.44 -19.61
CA ILE A 429 13.86 16.37 -20.32
C ILE A 429 15.29 15.82 -20.39
N LEU A 430 15.82 15.31 -19.27
CA LEU A 430 17.18 14.77 -19.21
C LEU A 430 17.37 13.51 -20.05
N GLN A 431 16.31 12.72 -20.25
CA GLN A 431 16.30 11.55 -21.13
C GLN A 431 15.93 11.90 -22.59
N GLY A 432 15.78 13.19 -22.92
CA GLY A 432 15.49 13.63 -24.28
C GLY A 432 14.03 13.43 -24.74
N PHE A 433 13.12 13.23 -23.80
CA PHE A 433 11.71 13.03 -24.09
C PHE A 433 10.92 14.32 -23.80
N PHE A 434 10.25 14.88 -24.82
CA PHE A 434 9.56 16.17 -24.73
C PHE A 434 8.05 16.12 -24.96
N GLU A 435 7.48 14.91 -25.05
CA GLU A 435 6.03 14.72 -25.20
C GLU A 435 5.34 14.64 -23.84
N PHE A 436 5.12 15.78 -23.21
CA PHE A 436 4.50 15.86 -21.89
C PHE A 436 2.99 15.77 -21.98
N LYS A 437 2.39 14.84 -21.29
CA LYS A 437 0.94 14.74 -21.08
C LYS A 437 0.56 15.54 -19.83
N TRP A 438 0.36 16.85 -19.98
CA TRP A 438 0.06 17.78 -18.87
C TRP A 438 -1.26 17.46 -18.17
N ASP A 439 -2.26 17.04 -18.93
CA ASP A 439 -3.55 16.59 -18.43
C ASP A 439 -3.41 15.42 -17.45
N TYR A 440 -2.53 14.44 -17.73
CA TYR A 440 -2.25 13.33 -16.81
C TYR A 440 -1.60 13.85 -15.52
N TYR A 441 -0.61 14.73 -15.60
CA TYR A 441 0.00 15.33 -14.43
C TYR A 441 -1.04 16.08 -13.58
N PHE A 442 -1.86 16.94 -14.18
CA PHE A 442 -2.81 17.74 -13.43
C PHE A 442 -3.93 16.91 -12.81
N ILE A 443 -4.52 15.99 -13.56
CA ILE A 443 -5.62 15.14 -13.06
C ILE A 443 -5.09 14.19 -11.96
N ASP A 444 -4.00 13.50 -12.22
CA ASP A 444 -3.47 12.53 -11.28
C ASP A 444 -3.00 13.18 -9.97
N LEU A 445 -2.23 14.26 -10.06
CA LEU A 445 -1.62 14.85 -8.88
C LEU A 445 -2.59 15.73 -8.07
N TYR A 446 -3.50 16.44 -8.72
CA TYR A 446 -4.38 17.38 -8.01
C TYR A 446 -5.81 16.90 -7.85
N ALA A 447 -6.36 16.11 -8.79
CA ALA A 447 -7.69 15.56 -8.65
C ALA A 447 -7.72 14.21 -7.93
N ILE A 448 -6.59 13.49 -7.84
CA ILE A 448 -6.52 12.17 -7.20
C ILE A 448 -5.55 12.16 -6.01
N THR A 449 -4.24 12.34 -6.25
CA THR A 449 -3.17 12.18 -5.25
C THR A 449 -3.24 13.23 -4.12
N PHE A 450 -3.54 14.49 -4.46
CA PHE A 450 -3.71 15.54 -3.45
C PHE A 450 -4.75 15.17 -2.39
N TRP A 451 -5.84 14.53 -2.78
CA TRP A 451 -6.90 14.13 -1.85
C TRP A 451 -6.45 13.05 -0.87
N ASP A 452 -5.52 12.17 -1.26
CA ASP A 452 -4.93 11.18 -0.36
C ASP A 452 -4.13 11.88 0.75
N TYR A 453 -3.29 12.83 0.37
CA TYR A 453 -2.49 13.63 1.30
C TYR A 453 -3.37 14.49 2.20
N PHE A 454 -4.42 15.06 1.62
CA PHE A 454 -5.38 15.88 2.35
C PHE A 454 -6.18 15.07 3.38
N GLN A 455 -6.64 13.87 3.03
CA GLN A 455 -7.33 12.96 3.96
C GLN A 455 -6.38 12.50 5.07
N MET A 456 -5.14 12.21 4.74
CA MET A 456 -4.11 11.91 5.73
C MET A 456 -3.91 13.06 6.71
N ALA A 457 -3.86 14.29 6.22
CA ALA A 457 -3.75 15.48 7.05
C ALA A 457 -4.97 15.67 7.97
N LEU A 458 -6.20 15.42 7.47
CA LEU A 458 -7.43 15.50 8.27
C LEU A 458 -7.38 14.55 9.46
N LEU A 459 -6.97 13.30 9.27
CA LEU A 459 -6.82 12.33 10.33
C LEU A 459 -5.71 12.73 11.32
N ALA A 460 -4.56 13.15 10.81
CA ALA A 460 -3.44 13.60 11.64
C ALA A 460 -3.84 14.77 12.55
N PHE A 461 -4.54 15.77 12.00
CA PHE A 461 -5.05 16.91 12.78
C PHE A 461 -6.06 16.49 13.85
N PHE A 462 -6.98 15.59 13.51
CA PHE A 462 -7.93 15.06 14.48
C PHE A 462 -7.22 14.40 15.66
N VAL A 463 -6.27 13.51 15.37
CA VAL A 463 -5.50 12.82 16.43
C VAL A 463 -4.74 13.80 17.31
N HIS A 464 -4.02 14.75 16.71
CA HIS A 464 -3.25 15.75 17.47
C HIS A 464 -4.12 16.76 18.24
N ALA A 465 -5.32 17.04 17.77
CA ALA A 465 -6.28 17.85 18.52
C ALA A 465 -6.84 17.13 19.75
N LEU A 466 -7.00 15.80 19.67
CA LEU A 466 -7.47 14.98 20.79
C LEU A 466 -6.36 14.73 21.82
N VAL A 467 -5.15 14.47 21.37
CA VAL A 467 -4.02 14.06 22.20
C VAL A 467 -3.22 15.29 22.64
N ASN A 468 -3.15 15.54 23.92
CA ASN A 468 -2.46 16.73 24.47
C ASN A 468 -0.93 16.63 24.48
N ASN A 469 -0.38 15.50 24.14
CA ASN A 469 1.06 15.27 24.11
C ASN A 469 1.49 15.04 22.66
N LYS A 470 2.44 15.83 22.16
CA LYS A 470 2.94 15.79 20.80
C LYS A 470 3.45 14.39 20.42
N PHE A 471 4.27 13.79 21.27
CA PHE A 471 4.87 12.47 21.00
C PHE A 471 3.83 11.35 20.98
N LEU A 472 2.91 11.40 21.97
CA LEU A 472 1.80 10.45 22.02
C LEU A 472 0.87 10.63 20.80
N GLY A 473 0.66 11.86 20.34
CA GLY A 473 -0.12 12.16 19.14
C GLY A 473 0.50 11.55 17.87
N HIS A 474 1.81 11.70 17.69
CA HIS A 474 2.51 11.02 16.59
C HIS A 474 2.40 9.51 16.68
N PHE A 475 2.59 8.97 17.88
CA PHE A 475 2.49 7.54 18.11
C PHE A 475 1.10 6.98 17.80
N VAL A 476 0.05 7.62 18.30
CA VAL A 476 -1.35 7.21 18.01
C VAL A 476 -1.67 7.36 16.53
N GLY A 477 -1.23 8.45 15.89
CA GLY A 477 -1.44 8.69 14.48
C GLY A 477 -0.79 7.62 13.59
N ILE A 478 0.49 7.32 13.85
CA ILE A 478 1.19 6.23 13.13
C ILE A 478 0.54 4.88 13.45
N GLY A 479 0.18 4.63 14.70
CA GLY A 479 -0.49 3.41 15.13
C GLY A 479 -1.81 3.16 14.40
N ILE A 480 -2.63 4.20 14.16
CA ILE A 480 -3.87 4.08 13.37
C ILE A 480 -3.56 3.64 11.93
N TRP A 481 -2.55 4.23 11.30
CA TRP A 481 -2.17 3.84 9.94
C TRP A 481 -1.61 2.42 9.87
N VAL A 482 -0.83 2.01 10.85
CA VAL A 482 -0.35 0.63 10.97
C VAL A 482 -1.52 -0.34 11.14
N LEU A 483 -2.51 0.02 11.97
CA LEU A 483 -3.73 -0.79 12.13
C LEU A 483 -4.55 -0.89 10.84
N ILE A 484 -4.67 0.20 10.08
CA ILE A 484 -5.34 0.19 8.78
C ILE A 484 -4.57 -0.71 7.79
N PHE A 485 -3.25 -0.61 7.79
CA PHE A 485 -2.39 -1.48 6.96
C PHE A 485 -2.55 -2.96 7.34
N ILE A 486 -2.51 -3.29 8.64
CA ILE A 486 -2.74 -4.65 9.13
C ILE A 486 -4.14 -5.14 8.74
N ALA A 487 -5.17 -4.32 8.93
CA ALA A 487 -6.53 -4.68 8.54
C ALA A 487 -6.63 -5.01 7.04
N ARG A 488 -5.92 -4.28 6.19
CA ARG A 488 -5.90 -4.51 4.74
C ARG A 488 -5.08 -5.73 4.34
N SER A 489 -3.84 -5.83 4.83
CA SER A 489 -2.84 -6.78 4.32
C SER A 489 -2.84 -8.11 5.06
N VAL A 490 -3.23 -8.10 6.34
CA VAL A 490 -3.17 -9.25 7.24
C VAL A 490 -4.56 -9.82 7.47
N LEU A 491 -5.54 -8.97 7.80
CA LEU A 491 -6.92 -9.41 8.04
C LEU A 491 -7.75 -9.49 6.74
N GLU A 492 -7.14 -9.23 5.60
CA GLU A 492 -7.76 -9.26 4.27
C GLU A 492 -9.08 -8.44 4.18
N TRP A 493 -9.18 -7.36 4.98
CA TRP A 493 -10.29 -6.44 4.86
C TRP A 493 -10.14 -5.62 3.58
N ASP A 494 -10.72 -6.10 2.52
CA ASP A 494 -10.55 -5.54 1.18
C ASP A 494 -11.71 -4.62 0.74
N TYR A 495 -12.71 -4.38 1.61
CA TYR A 495 -13.83 -3.50 1.33
C TYR A 495 -13.47 -2.03 1.59
N ASN A 496 -13.22 -1.27 0.52
CA ASN A 496 -12.70 0.10 0.60
C ASN A 496 -13.63 1.09 1.32
N LEU A 497 -14.91 0.78 1.48
CA LEU A 497 -15.87 1.64 2.18
C LEU A 497 -15.67 1.67 3.70
N VAL A 498 -14.97 0.70 4.28
CA VAL A 498 -14.72 0.60 5.73
C VAL A 498 -13.28 0.95 6.13
N LEU A 499 -12.37 1.02 5.19
CA LEU A 499 -10.96 1.36 5.44
C LEU A 499 -10.70 2.83 5.07
N TYR A 500 -10.35 3.64 6.07
CA TYR A 500 -10.15 5.08 5.88
C TYR A 500 -9.15 5.39 4.75
N SER A 501 -9.55 6.29 3.84
CA SER A 501 -8.76 6.76 2.69
C SER A 501 -8.47 5.69 1.62
N TYR A 502 -9.01 4.47 1.75
CA TYR A 502 -8.90 3.48 0.69
C TYR A 502 -9.89 3.76 -0.45
N LYS A 503 -9.44 3.50 -1.66
CA LYS A 503 -10.22 3.66 -2.90
C LYS A 503 -9.79 2.60 -3.91
N PRO A 504 -10.58 2.35 -4.96
CA PRO A 504 -10.20 1.44 -6.03
C PRO A 504 -8.90 1.86 -6.69
N SER A 505 -8.06 0.88 -7.02
CA SER A 505 -6.88 1.11 -7.84
C SER A 505 -7.29 1.58 -9.24
N TYR A 506 -6.45 2.36 -9.88
CA TYR A 506 -6.66 2.87 -11.23
C TYR A 506 -5.41 2.70 -12.08
N ARG A 507 -5.59 2.75 -13.38
CA ARG A 507 -4.51 2.73 -14.35
C ARG A 507 -4.79 3.78 -15.42
N ILE A 508 -3.78 4.57 -15.75
CA ILE A 508 -3.83 5.50 -16.86
C ILE A 508 -3.49 4.73 -18.12
N SER A 509 -4.17 5.01 -19.20
CA SER A 509 -3.93 4.40 -20.51
C SER A 509 -4.03 5.46 -21.59
N ASP A 510 -3.13 5.44 -22.57
CA ASP A 510 -3.17 6.38 -23.71
C ASP A 510 -4.45 6.22 -24.56
N MET A 511 -5.12 5.06 -24.50
CA MET A 511 -6.36 4.83 -25.22
C MET A 511 -7.60 5.30 -24.49
N ASN A 512 -7.62 5.21 -23.15
CA ASN A 512 -8.82 5.43 -22.34
C ASN A 512 -8.62 6.45 -21.24
N ASP A 513 -7.46 7.13 -21.16
CA ASP A 513 -7.08 8.07 -20.10
C ASP A 513 -7.33 7.46 -18.70
N PHE A 514 -8.12 8.12 -17.87
CA PHE A 514 -8.62 7.58 -16.59
C PHE A 514 -9.91 6.75 -16.77
N GLY A 515 -10.57 6.87 -17.91
CA GLY A 515 -11.73 6.08 -18.32
C GLY A 515 -12.77 5.88 -17.23
N HIS A 516 -13.15 4.62 -17.06
CA HIS A 516 -14.14 4.21 -16.07
C HIS A 516 -13.68 4.33 -14.61
N PHE A 517 -12.38 4.59 -14.36
CA PHE A 517 -11.84 4.79 -13.01
C PHE A 517 -12.17 6.16 -12.43
N ALA A 518 -12.46 7.16 -13.25
CA ALA A 518 -12.73 8.53 -12.78
C ALA A 518 -13.93 8.57 -11.82
N ALA A 519 -15.01 7.87 -12.12
CA ALA A 519 -16.21 7.86 -11.28
C ALA A 519 -15.98 7.27 -9.88
N PRO A 520 -15.42 6.06 -9.70
CA PRO A 520 -15.15 5.53 -8.38
C PRO A 520 -14.16 6.39 -7.60
N LEU A 521 -13.09 6.91 -8.24
CA LEU A 521 -12.13 7.79 -7.57
C LEU A 521 -12.79 9.05 -7.01
N PHE A 522 -13.69 9.68 -7.78
CA PHE A 522 -14.45 10.85 -7.33
C PHE A 522 -15.31 10.52 -6.11
N TRP A 523 -16.13 9.44 -6.17
CA TRP A 523 -17.07 9.10 -5.12
C TRP A 523 -16.38 8.66 -3.82
N PHE A 524 -15.32 7.86 -3.89
CA PHE A 524 -14.55 7.46 -2.72
C PHE A 524 -13.79 8.64 -2.10
N ASN A 525 -13.21 9.53 -2.92
CA ASN A 525 -12.58 10.75 -2.42
C ASN A 525 -13.59 11.67 -1.73
N LEU A 526 -14.79 11.84 -2.28
CA LEU A 526 -15.85 12.62 -1.66
C LEU A 526 -16.28 12.01 -0.31
N TYR A 527 -16.48 10.71 -0.27
CA TYR A 527 -16.88 9.97 0.92
C TYR A 527 -15.87 10.14 2.07
N TRP A 528 -14.61 9.84 1.83
CA TRP A 528 -13.58 9.93 2.85
C TRP A 528 -13.23 11.36 3.23
N THR A 529 -13.29 12.29 2.30
CA THR A 529 -13.08 13.72 2.59
C THR A 529 -14.19 14.28 3.45
N ALA A 530 -15.45 13.94 3.18
CA ALA A 530 -16.59 14.32 4.02
C ALA A 530 -16.44 13.77 5.45
N PHE A 531 -16.05 12.51 5.60
CA PHE A 531 -15.74 11.93 6.91
C PHE A 531 -14.58 12.65 7.61
N GLY A 532 -13.49 12.94 6.88
CA GLY A 532 -12.37 13.70 7.41
C GLY A 532 -12.75 15.10 7.90
N PHE A 533 -13.65 15.80 7.20
CA PHE A 533 -14.19 17.08 7.68
C PHE A 533 -15.08 16.92 8.90
N ILE A 534 -15.85 15.83 9.03
CA ILE A 534 -16.56 15.50 10.27
C ILE A 534 -15.56 15.40 11.43
N LEU A 535 -14.46 14.68 11.26
CA LEU A 535 -13.39 14.59 12.24
C LEU A 535 -12.80 15.96 12.60
N LEU A 536 -12.59 16.83 11.60
CA LEU A 536 -12.05 18.18 11.81
C LEU A 536 -13.04 19.07 12.58
N VAL A 537 -14.33 18.98 12.31
CA VAL A 537 -15.38 19.69 13.09
C VAL A 537 -15.36 19.21 14.53
N VAL A 538 -15.30 17.90 14.78
CA VAL A 538 -15.19 17.34 16.12
C VAL A 538 -13.90 17.83 16.81
N ALA A 539 -12.77 17.85 16.09
CA ALA A 539 -11.50 18.39 16.58
C ALA A 539 -11.62 19.87 17.01
N SER A 540 -12.35 20.69 16.23
CA SER A 540 -12.54 22.11 16.56
C SER A 540 -13.35 22.35 17.84
N ILE A 541 -14.34 21.49 18.08
CA ILE A 541 -15.14 21.54 19.30
C ILE A 541 -14.33 21.09 20.52
N LEU A 542 -13.54 20.04 20.34
CA LEU A 542 -12.68 19.45 21.39
C LEU A 542 -11.33 20.16 21.49
N TRP A 543 -11.11 21.25 20.75
CA TRP A 543 -9.85 21.99 20.79
C TRP A 543 -9.52 22.46 22.20
N ALA A 544 -8.31 22.15 22.66
CA ALA A 544 -7.87 22.55 23.97
C ALA A 544 -7.52 24.04 24.00
N ARG A 545 -8.07 24.80 24.95
CA ARG A 545 -7.86 26.23 25.11
C ARG A 545 -7.67 26.58 26.58
N GLY A 546 -6.68 27.41 26.87
CA GLY A 546 -6.34 27.85 28.23
C GLY A 546 -5.92 26.69 29.11
N ASN A 547 -6.38 26.72 30.39
CA ASN A 547 -6.04 25.71 31.39
C ASN A 547 -6.84 24.38 31.23
N ASN A 548 -7.78 24.31 30.30
CA ASN A 548 -8.59 23.11 30.06
C ASN A 548 -7.83 22.04 29.25
N ASN A 549 -6.83 21.44 29.91
CA ASN A 549 -5.91 20.51 29.26
C ASN A 549 -6.31 19.03 29.39
N THR A 550 -7.27 18.68 30.25
CA THR A 550 -7.70 17.30 30.41
C THR A 550 -8.82 16.97 29.43
N PHE A 551 -8.86 15.72 28.95
CA PHE A 551 -9.91 15.25 28.03
C PHE A 551 -11.31 15.42 28.63
N ARG A 552 -11.46 15.19 29.95
CA ARG A 552 -12.70 15.36 30.70
C ARG A 552 -13.20 16.80 30.66
N SER A 553 -12.33 17.77 30.89
CA SER A 553 -12.71 19.21 30.88
C SER A 553 -13.10 19.67 29.47
N ARG A 554 -12.47 19.14 28.44
CA ARG A 554 -12.82 19.41 27.04
C ARG A 554 -14.17 18.81 26.64
N LEU A 555 -14.47 17.61 27.15
CA LEU A 555 -15.77 16.97 26.94
C LEU A 555 -16.89 17.76 27.67
N GLN A 556 -16.62 18.34 28.83
CA GLN A 556 -17.56 19.24 29.49
C GLN A 556 -17.82 20.54 28.71
N ALA A 557 -16.75 21.08 28.09
CA ALA A 557 -16.85 22.26 27.21
C ALA A 557 -17.52 21.96 25.87
N PHE A 558 -17.68 20.70 25.49
CA PHE A 558 -18.30 20.29 24.22
C PHE A 558 -19.71 20.88 24.06
N ARG A 559 -20.56 20.77 25.09
CA ARG A 559 -21.92 21.26 25.02
C ARG A 559 -22.01 22.78 24.82
N SER A 560 -21.11 23.56 25.44
CA SER A 560 -21.09 25.03 25.32
C SER A 560 -20.53 25.51 23.98
N ARG A 561 -19.75 24.69 23.31
CA ARG A 561 -19.15 25.00 21.98
C ARG A 561 -19.99 24.52 20.80
N TRP A 562 -20.97 23.67 21.07
CA TRP A 562 -21.91 23.19 20.06
C TRP A 562 -22.97 24.28 19.78
N ASN A 563 -22.90 24.84 18.59
CA ASN A 563 -23.79 25.93 18.17
C ASN A 563 -24.52 25.58 16.85
N ARG A 564 -25.46 26.43 16.44
CA ARG A 564 -26.25 26.22 15.21
C ARG A 564 -25.36 26.03 13.96
N THR A 565 -24.31 26.80 13.83
CA THR A 565 -23.40 26.71 12.68
C THR A 565 -22.66 25.38 12.65
N THR A 566 -22.16 24.90 13.79
CA THR A 566 -21.54 23.58 13.91
C THR A 566 -22.51 22.44 13.63
N SER A 567 -23.76 22.57 14.13
CA SER A 567 -24.83 21.59 13.84
C SER A 567 -25.14 21.53 12.35
N THR A 568 -25.34 22.68 11.71
CA THR A 568 -25.62 22.74 10.27
C THR A 568 -24.47 22.17 9.45
N ALA A 569 -23.23 22.52 9.75
CA ALA A 569 -22.05 21.96 9.09
C ALA A 569 -21.98 20.45 9.26
N MET A 570 -22.21 19.94 10.49
CA MET A 570 -22.19 18.51 10.78
C MET A 570 -23.28 17.78 10.01
N ILE A 571 -24.50 18.30 9.99
CA ILE A 571 -25.64 17.69 9.26
C ILE A 571 -25.34 17.62 7.77
N ILE A 572 -24.85 18.71 7.16
CA ILE A 572 -24.50 18.74 5.74
C ILE A 572 -23.41 17.69 5.44
N LEU A 573 -22.35 17.64 6.24
CA LEU A 573 -21.27 16.68 6.06
C LEU A 573 -21.74 15.23 6.25
N CYS A 574 -22.60 14.97 7.22
CA CYS A 574 -23.21 13.65 7.41
C CYS A 574 -24.09 13.25 6.23
N ILE A 575 -24.87 14.18 5.67
CA ILE A 575 -25.70 13.91 4.48
C ILE A 575 -24.79 13.57 3.28
N ILE A 576 -23.72 14.33 3.05
CA ILE A 576 -22.78 14.06 1.97
C ILE A 576 -22.09 12.70 2.19
N TRP A 577 -21.63 12.43 3.41
CA TRP A 577 -20.95 11.18 3.75
C TRP A 577 -21.87 9.96 3.60
N LEU A 578 -23.05 10.00 4.17
CA LEU A 578 -24.02 8.89 4.08
C LEU A 578 -24.56 8.74 2.65
N GLY A 579 -24.84 9.83 1.96
CA GLY A 579 -25.34 9.80 0.58
C GLY A 579 -24.30 9.23 -0.39
N SER A 580 -23.05 9.69 -0.31
CA SER A 580 -21.97 9.12 -1.12
C SER A 580 -21.66 7.68 -0.74
N GLY A 581 -21.69 7.34 0.55
CA GLY A 581 -21.54 5.97 1.02
C GLY A 581 -22.64 5.03 0.51
N ALA A 582 -23.90 5.47 0.54
CA ALA A 582 -25.02 4.72 0.01
C ALA A 582 -24.90 4.50 -1.51
N PHE A 583 -24.45 5.52 -2.25
CA PHE A 583 -24.21 5.41 -3.69
C PHE A 583 -23.06 4.45 -4.02
N ILE A 584 -21.95 4.53 -3.29
CA ILE A 584 -20.83 3.58 -3.43
C ILE A 584 -21.31 2.16 -3.11
N TYR A 585 -22.01 2.00 -1.99
CA TYR A 585 -22.56 0.71 -1.59
C TYR A 585 -23.48 0.11 -2.66
N TYR A 586 -24.36 0.92 -3.26
CA TYR A 586 -25.24 0.48 -4.35
C TYR A 586 -24.40 -0.04 -5.53
N ASN A 587 -23.42 0.73 -6.01
CA ASN A 587 -22.60 0.32 -7.14
C ASN A 587 -21.76 -0.94 -6.84
N VAL A 588 -21.11 -0.97 -5.70
CA VAL A 588 -20.16 -2.03 -5.35
C VAL A 588 -20.88 -3.31 -4.92
N SER A 589 -21.85 -3.20 -4.02
CA SER A 589 -22.43 -4.37 -3.34
C SER A 589 -23.76 -4.82 -3.92
N GLN A 590 -24.55 -3.92 -4.49
CA GLN A 590 -25.86 -4.28 -5.07
C GLN A 590 -25.76 -4.55 -6.57
N LEU A 591 -25.16 -3.62 -7.32
CA LEU A 591 -25.08 -3.72 -8.78
C LEU A 591 -24.02 -4.75 -9.19
N ASN A 592 -22.80 -4.71 -8.59
CA ASN A 592 -21.68 -5.59 -8.91
C ASN A 592 -21.50 -6.75 -7.92
N LYS A 593 -22.38 -6.93 -6.94
CA LYS A 593 -22.43 -8.08 -6.02
C LYS A 593 -21.08 -8.44 -5.42
N TYR A 594 -20.40 -7.45 -4.84
CA TYR A 594 -19.08 -7.63 -4.26
C TYR A 594 -19.04 -8.81 -3.27
N SER A 595 -18.05 -9.67 -3.43
CA SER A 595 -17.72 -10.77 -2.51
C SER A 595 -16.37 -10.47 -1.84
N THR A 596 -16.27 -10.82 -0.56
CA THR A 596 -15.00 -10.71 0.18
C THR A 596 -13.98 -11.76 -0.27
N SER A 597 -12.70 -11.57 0.06
CA SER A 597 -11.64 -12.55 -0.20
C SER A 597 -12.00 -13.93 0.37
N ASP A 598 -12.46 -13.99 1.62
CA ASP A 598 -12.91 -15.24 2.26
C ASP A 598 -14.07 -15.92 1.50
N GLU A 599 -15.06 -15.14 1.06
CA GLU A 599 -16.17 -15.70 0.26
C GLU A 599 -15.70 -16.23 -1.10
N GLY A 600 -14.69 -15.60 -1.69
CA GLY A 600 -14.01 -16.09 -2.89
C GLY A 600 -13.31 -17.44 -2.65
N LYS A 601 -12.50 -17.51 -1.60
CA LYS A 601 -11.80 -18.75 -1.18
C LYS A 601 -12.78 -19.88 -0.85
N GLU A 602 -13.84 -19.57 -0.11
CA GLU A 602 -14.90 -20.55 0.21
C GLU A 602 -15.58 -21.08 -1.05
N ARG A 603 -15.81 -20.21 -2.03
CA ARG A 603 -16.39 -20.59 -3.33
C ARG A 603 -15.49 -21.57 -4.09
N SER A 604 -14.20 -21.26 -4.20
CA SER A 604 -13.20 -22.14 -4.83
C SER A 604 -13.14 -23.51 -4.13
N ALA A 605 -13.13 -23.51 -2.80
CA ALA A 605 -13.16 -24.75 -2.03
C ALA A 605 -14.44 -25.59 -2.25
N ASN A 606 -15.59 -24.91 -2.29
CA ASN A 606 -16.87 -25.59 -2.54
C ASN A 606 -16.97 -26.07 -3.98
N TYR A 607 -16.40 -25.37 -4.94
CA TYR A 607 -16.30 -25.78 -6.33
C TYR A 607 -15.53 -27.09 -6.43
N GLU A 608 -14.33 -27.16 -5.87
CA GLU A 608 -13.52 -28.37 -5.87
C GLU A 608 -14.24 -29.55 -5.19
N LYS A 609 -14.76 -29.38 -3.98
CA LYS A 609 -15.48 -30.44 -3.25
C LYS A 609 -16.66 -31.03 -4.03
N LYS A 610 -17.37 -30.19 -4.78
CA LYS A 610 -18.58 -30.64 -5.50
C LYS A 610 -18.26 -31.23 -6.85
N TYR A 611 -17.29 -30.64 -7.58
CA TYR A 611 -17.14 -30.88 -9.01
C TYR A 611 -15.84 -31.60 -9.38
N LYS A 612 -14.86 -31.76 -8.48
CA LYS A 612 -13.61 -32.50 -8.74
C LYS A 612 -13.85 -33.91 -9.26
N LYS A 613 -14.93 -34.56 -8.84
CA LYS A 613 -15.35 -35.87 -9.34
C LYS A 613 -15.65 -35.89 -10.86
N TYR A 614 -15.87 -34.74 -11.49
CA TYR A 614 -16.15 -34.60 -12.90
C TYR A 614 -14.92 -34.23 -13.75
N GLU A 615 -13.75 -34.08 -13.13
CA GLU A 615 -12.50 -33.69 -13.79
C GLU A 615 -12.15 -34.61 -14.97
N ARG A 616 -12.31 -35.93 -14.80
CA ARG A 616 -11.95 -36.94 -15.82
C ARG A 616 -13.15 -37.54 -16.57
N ILE A 617 -14.31 -36.89 -16.47
CA ILE A 617 -15.47 -37.33 -17.26
C ILE A 617 -15.25 -36.93 -18.73
N PRO A 618 -15.50 -37.85 -19.69
CA PRO A 618 -15.40 -37.55 -21.11
C PRO A 618 -16.23 -36.32 -21.49
N GLN A 619 -15.60 -35.32 -22.06
CA GLN A 619 -16.24 -34.14 -22.60
C GLN A 619 -15.80 -33.94 -24.09
N PRO A 620 -16.66 -33.33 -24.91
CA PRO A 620 -16.29 -33.07 -26.30
C PRO A 620 -15.28 -31.91 -26.36
N LYS A 621 -14.38 -31.99 -27.35
CA LYS A 621 -13.38 -30.95 -27.63
C LYS A 621 -13.87 -30.00 -28.70
N VAL A 622 -13.64 -28.70 -28.52
CA VAL A 622 -13.92 -27.67 -29.53
C VAL A 622 -12.93 -27.84 -30.71
N THR A 623 -13.44 -27.81 -31.93
CA THR A 623 -12.64 -27.92 -33.16
C THR A 623 -12.78 -26.72 -34.08
N ASP A 624 -13.91 -26.01 -34.01
CA ASP A 624 -14.19 -24.85 -34.86
C ASP A 624 -14.97 -23.81 -34.04
N VAL A 625 -14.68 -22.53 -34.23
CA VAL A 625 -15.28 -21.38 -33.56
C VAL A 625 -15.78 -20.40 -34.64
N LEU A 626 -17.08 -20.11 -34.63
CA LEU A 626 -17.68 -19.02 -35.38
C LEU A 626 -18.29 -18.01 -34.37
N LEU A 627 -17.69 -16.83 -34.28
CA LEU A 627 -18.05 -15.81 -33.33
C LEU A 627 -18.72 -14.62 -34.01
N TYR A 628 -19.87 -14.22 -33.49
CA TYR A 628 -20.52 -12.94 -33.79
C TYR A 628 -20.49 -12.10 -32.52
N ALA A 629 -19.85 -10.92 -32.56
CA ALA A 629 -19.68 -10.04 -31.38
C ALA A 629 -20.06 -8.61 -31.74
N ASP A 630 -21.00 -8.06 -30.99
CA ASP A 630 -21.39 -6.64 -31.07
C ASP A 630 -20.89 -5.89 -29.84
N ILE A 631 -19.88 -5.05 -30.01
CA ILE A 631 -19.28 -4.26 -28.96
C ILE A 631 -20.01 -2.94 -28.81
N PHE A 632 -20.43 -2.60 -27.60
CA PHE A 632 -21.11 -1.35 -27.22
C PHE A 632 -20.22 -0.57 -26.25
N PRO A 633 -19.22 0.21 -26.73
CA PRO A 633 -18.25 0.87 -25.86
C PRO A 633 -18.89 1.83 -24.86
N GLN A 634 -19.95 2.54 -25.25
CA GLN A 634 -20.66 3.50 -24.39
C GLN A 634 -21.31 2.84 -23.17
N GLU A 635 -21.82 1.62 -23.34
CA GLU A 635 -22.44 0.81 -22.30
C GLU A 635 -21.45 -0.07 -21.57
N ARG A 636 -20.20 -0.15 -22.06
CA ARG A 636 -19.20 -1.14 -21.65
C ARG A 636 -19.78 -2.55 -21.67
N ALA A 637 -20.34 -2.93 -22.82
CA ALA A 637 -21.02 -4.20 -23.01
C ALA A 637 -20.67 -4.83 -24.34
N VAL A 638 -20.75 -6.17 -24.40
CA VAL A 638 -20.58 -6.97 -25.61
C VAL A 638 -21.71 -7.99 -25.66
N ASN A 639 -22.43 -8.04 -26.79
CA ASN A 639 -23.32 -9.14 -27.11
C ASN A 639 -22.57 -10.16 -27.94
N MET A 640 -22.65 -11.43 -27.57
CA MET A 640 -21.99 -12.51 -28.29
C MET A 640 -22.96 -13.60 -28.66
N LYS A 641 -22.78 -14.08 -29.90
CA LYS A 641 -23.35 -15.32 -30.38
C LYS A 641 -22.19 -16.17 -30.91
N VAL A 642 -21.90 -17.27 -30.24
CA VAL A 642 -20.79 -18.15 -30.55
C VAL A 642 -21.31 -19.49 -30.99
N GLN A 643 -20.86 -19.98 -32.11
CA GLN A 643 -21.11 -21.34 -32.56
C GLN A 643 -19.81 -22.15 -32.43
N LEU A 644 -19.82 -23.10 -31.51
CA LEU A 644 -18.73 -24.04 -31.28
C LEU A 644 -19.07 -25.38 -31.95
N LYS A 645 -18.27 -25.82 -32.91
CA LYS A 645 -18.33 -27.19 -33.35
C LYS A 645 -17.48 -28.05 -32.43
N VAL A 646 -18.10 -29.01 -31.79
CA VAL A 646 -17.45 -29.88 -30.82
C VAL A 646 -17.42 -31.30 -31.36
N LYS A 647 -16.36 -32.04 -31.01
CA LYS A 647 -16.16 -33.43 -31.42
C LYS A 647 -15.86 -34.31 -30.24
N ASN A 648 -16.51 -35.46 -30.13
CA ASN A 648 -16.12 -36.48 -29.20
C ASN A 648 -14.83 -37.17 -29.68
N LYS A 649 -13.70 -36.80 -29.10
CA LYS A 649 -12.40 -37.40 -29.38
C LYS A 649 -12.04 -38.53 -28.43
N THR A 650 -12.95 -38.86 -27.51
CA THR A 650 -12.75 -39.95 -26.53
C THR A 650 -13.24 -41.27 -27.16
N ASN A 651 -12.88 -42.38 -26.50
CA ASN A 651 -13.35 -43.72 -26.88
C ASN A 651 -14.65 -44.12 -26.14
N ARG A 652 -15.32 -43.17 -25.47
CA ARG A 652 -16.54 -43.35 -24.70
C ARG A 652 -17.66 -42.47 -25.24
N THR A 653 -18.88 -42.91 -25.04
CA THR A 653 -20.07 -42.12 -25.36
C THR A 653 -20.22 -40.98 -24.35
N ILE A 654 -20.61 -39.80 -24.83
CA ILE A 654 -20.87 -38.61 -24.03
C ILE A 654 -22.37 -38.35 -23.97
N ASP A 655 -22.97 -38.45 -22.80
CA ASP A 655 -24.41 -38.26 -22.57
C ASP A 655 -24.72 -36.91 -21.95
N SER A 656 -23.72 -36.24 -21.38
CA SER A 656 -23.86 -34.95 -20.71
C SER A 656 -22.78 -33.96 -21.06
N LEU A 657 -23.17 -32.73 -21.24
CA LEU A 657 -22.29 -31.58 -21.42
C LEU A 657 -22.18 -30.80 -20.13
N HIS A 658 -20.98 -30.60 -19.67
CA HIS A 658 -20.68 -29.81 -18.48
C HIS A 658 -20.12 -28.46 -18.93
N LEU A 659 -20.71 -27.37 -18.45
CA LEU A 659 -20.28 -26.01 -18.80
C LEU A 659 -20.01 -25.20 -17.53
N LEU A 660 -18.91 -24.45 -17.54
CA LEU A 660 -18.51 -23.55 -16.49
C LEU A 660 -18.51 -22.11 -17.00
N SER A 661 -19.27 -21.22 -16.39
CA SER A 661 -19.30 -19.80 -16.75
C SER A 661 -18.77 -18.93 -15.61
N GLY A 662 -18.31 -17.74 -15.96
CA GLY A 662 -17.90 -16.71 -14.98
C GLY A 662 -19.04 -16.26 -14.07
N ASP A 663 -18.71 -15.47 -13.05
CA ASP A 663 -19.64 -14.94 -12.08
C ASP A 663 -20.66 -14.00 -12.72
N GLY A 664 -21.94 -14.27 -12.49
CA GLY A 664 -23.04 -13.43 -12.99
C GLY A 664 -23.27 -13.51 -14.51
N GLN A 665 -22.58 -14.39 -15.22
CA GLN A 665 -22.81 -14.60 -16.65
C GLN A 665 -24.07 -15.42 -16.88
N HIS A 666 -24.98 -14.83 -17.65
CA HIS A 666 -26.19 -15.50 -18.15
C HIS A 666 -26.01 -15.81 -19.62
N TYR A 667 -26.13 -17.07 -19.97
CA TYR A 667 -26.07 -17.51 -21.35
C TYR A 667 -27.24 -18.47 -21.70
N GLN A 668 -27.65 -18.45 -22.93
CA GLN A 668 -28.57 -19.40 -23.54
C GLN A 668 -27.78 -20.38 -24.39
N LEU A 669 -28.01 -21.68 -24.21
CA LEU A 669 -27.35 -22.75 -24.97
C LEU A 669 -28.33 -23.40 -25.92
N LEU A 670 -27.95 -23.47 -27.17
CA LEU A 670 -28.67 -24.26 -28.17
C LEU A 670 -27.73 -25.42 -28.63
N TYR A 671 -28.28 -26.60 -28.73
CA TYR A 671 -27.63 -27.81 -29.24
C TYR A 671 -28.23 -28.18 -30.57
N ASN A 672 -27.43 -28.17 -31.66
CA ASN A 672 -27.88 -28.37 -33.00
C ASN A 672 -29.15 -27.57 -33.37
N GLY A 673 -29.22 -26.29 -32.89
CA GLY A 673 -30.33 -25.37 -33.18
C GLY A 673 -31.51 -25.43 -32.22
N SER A 674 -31.58 -26.40 -31.32
CA SER A 674 -32.64 -26.52 -30.31
C SER A 674 -32.15 -26.06 -28.94
N GLU A 675 -32.95 -25.23 -28.24
CA GLU A 675 -32.58 -24.74 -26.88
C GLU A 675 -32.47 -25.90 -25.91
N LEU A 676 -31.38 -25.95 -25.18
CA LEU A 676 -31.09 -26.98 -24.21
C LEU A 676 -31.18 -26.40 -22.78
N GLN A 677 -32.03 -27.00 -21.95
CA GLN A 677 -32.15 -26.58 -20.57
C GLN A 677 -31.21 -27.41 -19.68
N PRO A 678 -30.55 -26.81 -18.67
CA PRO A 678 -29.67 -27.53 -17.75
C PRO A 678 -30.49 -28.44 -16.83
N VAL A 679 -30.02 -29.67 -16.66
CA VAL A 679 -30.55 -30.60 -15.64
C VAL A 679 -30.01 -30.28 -14.25
N TYR A 680 -28.89 -29.56 -14.20
CA TYR A 680 -28.31 -29.06 -12.97
C TYR A 680 -27.73 -27.65 -13.23
N THR A 681 -28.01 -26.74 -12.28
CA THR A 681 -27.41 -25.39 -12.26
C THR A 681 -26.89 -25.14 -10.86
N GLU A 682 -25.65 -24.68 -10.76
CA GLU A 682 -25.08 -24.26 -9.49
C GLU A 682 -25.87 -23.05 -8.96
N VAL A 683 -26.31 -23.15 -7.72
CA VAL A 683 -26.89 -22.02 -6.99
C VAL A 683 -25.86 -21.53 -5.99
N ARG A 684 -25.37 -20.33 -6.19
CA ARG A 684 -24.37 -19.72 -5.32
C ARG A 684 -25.02 -18.96 -4.17
N PRO A 685 -24.43 -19.00 -2.98
CA PRO A 685 -24.93 -18.20 -1.87
C PRO A 685 -24.84 -16.70 -2.20
N ARG A 686 -25.74 -15.94 -1.66
CA ARG A 686 -25.71 -14.47 -1.74
C ARG A 686 -24.47 -13.94 -1.03
N PRO A 687 -23.68 -13.00 -1.64
CA PRO A 687 -22.62 -12.31 -0.94
C PRO A 687 -23.16 -11.59 0.31
N LYS A 688 -22.45 -11.65 1.42
CA LYS A 688 -22.87 -11.11 2.74
C LYS A 688 -23.18 -9.61 2.68
N LEU A 689 -22.48 -8.86 1.85
CA LEU A 689 -22.67 -7.42 1.71
C LEU A 689 -23.78 -7.02 0.73
N THR A 690 -24.50 -7.95 0.14
CA THR A 690 -25.64 -7.66 -0.77
C THR A 690 -26.95 -7.73 0.00
N LEU A 691 -27.61 -6.58 0.25
CA LEU A 691 -28.86 -6.52 1.05
C LEU A 691 -30.08 -6.97 0.25
N VAL A 692 -30.21 -6.47 -0.97
CA VAL A 692 -31.33 -6.80 -1.86
C VAL A 692 -30.89 -7.80 -2.90
N TYR A 693 -31.55 -8.95 -2.92
CA TYR A 693 -31.18 -10.04 -3.81
C TYR A 693 -32.43 -10.51 -4.57
N ASN A 694 -32.57 -10.01 -5.79
CA ASN A 694 -33.79 -10.26 -6.58
C ASN A 694 -33.72 -11.51 -7.44
N ARG A 695 -32.56 -12.09 -7.68
CA ARG A 695 -32.39 -13.29 -8.51
C ARG A 695 -31.26 -14.16 -7.96
N PRO A 696 -31.43 -15.50 -7.92
CA PRO A 696 -30.32 -16.39 -7.59
C PRO A 696 -29.17 -16.18 -8.59
N ASP A 697 -27.95 -16.19 -8.09
CA ASP A 697 -26.77 -16.21 -8.95
C ASP A 697 -26.64 -17.61 -9.56
N THR A 698 -27.00 -17.70 -10.83
CA THR A 698 -27.02 -18.94 -11.61
C THR A 698 -25.78 -19.05 -12.52
N GLY A 699 -24.77 -18.23 -12.30
CA GLY A 699 -23.44 -18.40 -12.87
C GLY A 699 -22.75 -19.64 -12.32
N GLY A 700 -21.70 -20.11 -12.97
CA GLY A 700 -20.87 -21.22 -12.53
C GLY A 700 -21.15 -22.53 -13.24
N TYR A 701 -21.17 -23.62 -12.49
CA TYR A 701 -21.22 -24.97 -13.06
C TYR A 701 -22.64 -25.38 -13.45
N ARG A 702 -22.83 -25.77 -14.74
CA ARG A 702 -24.11 -26.29 -15.26
C ARG A 702 -23.92 -27.62 -15.97
N ILE A 703 -24.86 -28.54 -15.80
CA ILE A 703 -24.86 -29.84 -16.48
C ILE A 703 -26.08 -29.90 -17.38
N PHE A 704 -25.85 -30.26 -18.63
CA PHE A 704 -26.89 -30.44 -19.65
C PHE A 704 -26.91 -31.90 -20.07
N ARG A 705 -28.08 -32.48 -20.15
CA ARG A 705 -28.25 -33.82 -20.75
C ARG A 705 -28.40 -33.66 -22.28
N LEU A 706 -27.60 -34.39 -23.04
CA LEU A 706 -27.69 -34.35 -24.49
C LEU A 706 -28.94 -35.08 -24.97
N PRO A 707 -29.68 -34.53 -25.95
CA PRO A 707 -30.87 -35.20 -26.52
C PRO A 707 -30.56 -36.52 -27.17
N ALA A 708 -29.37 -36.64 -27.78
CA ALA A 708 -28.79 -37.87 -28.31
C ALA A 708 -27.36 -37.99 -27.81
N SER A 709 -26.96 -39.16 -27.40
CA SER A 709 -25.58 -39.42 -26.94
C SER A 709 -24.59 -39.22 -28.09
N LEU A 710 -23.47 -38.52 -27.78
CA LEU A 710 -22.42 -38.24 -28.76
C LEU A 710 -21.45 -39.43 -28.79
N LEU A 711 -21.50 -40.27 -29.82
CA LEU A 711 -20.65 -41.44 -29.95
C LEU A 711 -19.18 -41.01 -30.24
N PRO A 712 -18.21 -41.91 -30.02
CA PRO A 712 -16.83 -41.64 -30.40
C PRO A 712 -16.70 -41.22 -31.86
N GLY A 713 -16.07 -40.06 -32.10
CA GLY A 713 -15.90 -39.48 -33.46
C GLY A 713 -17.04 -38.56 -33.91
N ASP A 714 -18.20 -38.57 -33.24
CA ASP A 714 -19.33 -37.73 -33.60
C ASP A 714 -19.06 -36.26 -33.34
N THR A 715 -19.77 -35.40 -34.06
CA THR A 715 -19.70 -33.94 -33.96
C THR A 715 -21.07 -33.35 -33.64
N ALA A 716 -21.07 -32.23 -32.89
CA ALA A 716 -22.26 -31.42 -32.64
C ALA A 716 -21.94 -29.92 -32.71
N VAL A 717 -22.99 -29.09 -32.83
CA VAL A 717 -22.86 -27.64 -32.81
C VAL A 717 -23.51 -27.09 -31.54
N LEU A 718 -22.75 -26.40 -30.77
CA LEU A 718 -23.22 -25.63 -29.60
C LEU A 718 -23.33 -24.16 -30.00
N GLU A 719 -24.49 -23.55 -29.90
CA GLU A 719 -24.67 -22.11 -30.07
C GLU A 719 -24.89 -21.49 -28.69
N ILE A 720 -24.03 -20.54 -28.31
CA ILE A 720 -24.07 -19.83 -27.04
C ILE A 720 -24.42 -18.38 -27.34
N ARG A 721 -25.45 -17.88 -26.70
CA ARG A 721 -25.82 -16.46 -26.72
C ARG A 721 -25.67 -15.86 -25.38
N THR A 722 -24.90 -14.79 -25.28
CA THR A 722 -24.58 -14.13 -23.99
C THR A 722 -24.43 -12.63 -24.19
N ARG A 723 -24.65 -11.89 -23.10
CA ARG A 723 -24.29 -10.48 -22.98
C ARG A 723 -23.42 -10.29 -21.75
N VAL A 724 -22.23 -9.73 -21.96
CA VAL A 724 -21.33 -9.32 -20.90
C VAL A 724 -21.37 -7.81 -20.77
N SER A 725 -21.53 -7.29 -19.57
CA SER A 725 -21.57 -5.84 -19.32
C SER A 725 -20.97 -5.50 -17.97
N ASN A 726 -20.30 -4.34 -17.91
CA ASN A 726 -19.64 -3.82 -16.72
C ASN A 726 -20.31 -2.53 -16.24
N PRO A 727 -21.52 -2.60 -15.63
CA PRO A 727 -22.24 -1.42 -15.20
C PRO A 727 -21.62 -0.79 -13.95
N GLY A 728 -21.73 0.55 -13.82
CA GLY A 728 -21.27 1.27 -12.65
C GLY A 728 -19.77 1.09 -12.38
N PHE A 729 -19.40 0.81 -11.13
CA PHE A 729 -18.02 0.57 -10.70
C PHE A 729 -17.96 -0.48 -9.58
N VAL A 730 -16.77 -1.06 -9.41
CA VAL A 730 -16.49 -2.12 -8.42
C VAL A 730 -15.58 -1.62 -7.30
N ASN A 731 -15.46 -2.41 -6.24
CA ASN A 731 -14.61 -2.12 -5.09
C ASN A 731 -13.11 -2.08 -5.43
N ASN A 732 -12.65 -3.08 -6.17
CA ASN A 732 -11.30 -3.17 -6.70
C ASN A 732 -11.39 -3.66 -8.15
N GLY A 733 -10.72 -3.03 -9.06
CA GLY A 733 -10.84 -3.45 -10.45
C GLY A 733 -9.85 -2.72 -11.32
N LEU A 734 -8.60 -3.19 -11.29
CA LEU A 734 -7.55 -2.70 -12.19
C LEU A 734 -7.81 -3.08 -13.64
N THR A 735 -8.41 -4.26 -13.86
CA THR A 735 -8.64 -4.83 -15.18
C THR A 735 -10.13 -4.87 -15.47
N ARG A 736 -10.53 -4.12 -16.46
CA ARG A 736 -11.85 -4.19 -17.06
C ARG A 736 -11.66 -4.36 -18.55
N GLU A 737 -11.92 -5.54 -19.01
CA GLU A 737 -11.69 -5.93 -20.39
C GLU A 737 -12.58 -5.19 -21.37
N ILE A 738 -13.78 -4.79 -20.93
CA ILE A 738 -14.74 -4.04 -21.76
C ILE A 738 -14.81 -2.61 -21.25
N VAL A 739 -14.25 -1.68 -22.03
CA VAL A 739 -14.08 -0.26 -21.69
C VAL A 739 -14.59 0.66 -22.81
N HIS A 740 -14.59 1.97 -22.56
CA HIS A 740 -15.06 2.97 -23.54
C HIS A 740 -14.18 3.05 -24.78
N ASN A 741 -12.86 2.86 -24.61
CA ASN A 741 -11.89 2.83 -25.70
C ASN A 741 -10.74 1.90 -25.32
N GLY A 742 -10.41 0.93 -26.15
CA GLY A 742 -9.44 -0.11 -25.83
C GLY A 742 -10.06 -1.35 -25.17
N THR A 743 -11.27 -1.75 -25.61
CA THR A 743 -11.84 -3.05 -25.23
C THR A 743 -10.92 -4.17 -25.71
N PHE A 744 -10.62 -5.12 -24.81
CA PHE A 744 -9.82 -6.30 -25.07
C PHE A 744 -10.43 -7.45 -24.28
N THR A 745 -11.19 -8.33 -24.91
CA THR A 745 -11.98 -9.34 -24.21
C THR A 745 -12.09 -10.67 -24.95
N ASN A 746 -12.11 -11.75 -24.15
CA ASN A 746 -12.59 -13.06 -24.52
C ASN A 746 -13.66 -13.55 -23.54
N GLU A 747 -14.12 -12.69 -22.63
CA GLU A 747 -15.15 -13.04 -21.65
C GLU A 747 -16.48 -13.40 -22.31
N GLY A 748 -17.24 -14.28 -21.68
CA GLY A 748 -18.63 -14.60 -22.06
C GLY A 748 -18.82 -15.96 -22.66
N ILE A 749 -17.76 -16.69 -23.01
CA ILE A 749 -17.84 -18.06 -23.51
C ILE A 749 -17.58 -19.01 -22.35
N PRO A 750 -18.55 -19.86 -21.95
CA PRO A 750 -18.32 -20.83 -20.90
C PRO A 750 -17.34 -21.90 -21.36
N SER A 751 -16.44 -22.34 -20.49
CA SER A 751 -15.53 -23.45 -20.73
C SER A 751 -16.26 -24.80 -20.61
N ILE A 752 -15.78 -25.81 -21.33
CA ILE A 752 -16.34 -27.16 -21.31
C ILE A 752 -15.55 -27.99 -20.29
N GLY A 753 -16.27 -28.62 -19.36
CA GLY A 753 -15.71 -29.53 -18.37
C GLY A 753 -15.39 -28.88 -17.03
N TYR A 754 -14.53 -29.54 -16.27
CA TYR A 754 -14.02 -29.08 -15.01
C TYR A 754 -12.75 -28.24 -15.26
N ASN A 755 -12.61 -27.12 -14.55
CA ASN A 755 -11.42 -26.28 -14.64
C ASN A 755 -10.67 -26.32 -13.29
N ALA A 756 -9.47 -26.86 -13.32
CA ALA A 756 -8.60 -26.97 -12.12
C ALA A 756 -7.99 -25.62 -11.68
N ASP A 757 -7.96 -24.60 -12.55
CA ASP A 757 -7.46 -23.26 -12.21
C ASP A 757 -8.34 -22.55 -11.17
N LEU A 758 -9.59 -22.98 -11.01
CA LEU A 758 -10.49 -22.45 -10.00
C LEU A 758 -10.32 -23.08 -8.61
N GLU A 759 -9.46 -24.09 -8.48
CA GLU A 759 -9.13 -24.69 -7.19
C GLU A 759 -8.29 -23.73 -6.33
N LEU A 760 -8.34 -23.92 -5.02
CA LEU A 760 -7.43 -23.22 -4.12
C LEU A 760 -5.99 -23.68 -4.35
N SER A 761 -5.09 -22.72 -4.57
CA SER A 761 -3.66 -22.97 -4.76
C SER A 761 -2.88 -23.03 -3.46
N SER A 762 -3.26 -22.25 -2.44
CA SER A 762 -2.56 -22.18 -1.16
C SER A 762 -2.91 -23.37 -0.27
N ASP A 763 -1.91 -24.13 0.17
CA ASP A 763 -2.12 -25.26 1.09
C ASP A 763 -2.70 -24.82 2.43
N GLU A 764 -2.42 -23.59 2.87
CA GLU A 764 -2.98 -23.00 4.07
C GLU A 764 -4.49 -22.80 3.94
N ASP A 765 -4.96 -22.22 2.84
CA ASP A 765 -6.37 -22.06 2.53
C ASP A 765 -7.03 -23.42 2.30
N ARG A 766 -6.37 -24.35 1.60
CA ARG A 766 -6.89 -25.72 1.39
C ARG A 766 -7.13 -26.44 2.71
N LYS A 767 -6.20 -26.35 3.64
CA LYS A 767 -6.34 -26.90 4.99
C LYS A 767 -7.47 -26.23 5.77
N LYS A 768 -7.60 -24.86 5.70
CA LYS A 768 -8.70 -24.10 6.31
C LYS A 768 -10.06 -24.65 5.87
N TYR A 769 -10.20 -24.98 4.60
CA TYR A 769 -11.43 -25.51 4.02
C TYR A 769 -11.48 -27.06 3.99
N LYS A 770 -10.56 -27.76 4.65
CA LYS A 770 -10.50 -29.25 4.74
C LYS A 770 -10.38 -29.92 3.37
N LEU A 771 -9.55 -29.36 2.52
CA LEU A 771 -9.12 -29.95 1.26
C LEU A 771 -7.77 -30.66 1.45
N PRO A 772 -7.48 -31.73 0.68
CA PRO A 772 -6.15 -32.34 0.69
C PRO A 772 -5.12 -31.36 0.12
N GLU A 773 -3.84 -31.59 0.39
CA GLU A 773 -2.76 -30.83 -0.24
C GLU A 773 -2.88 -30.94 -1.78
N LYS A 774 -2.60 -29.84 -2.47
CA LYS A 774 -2.68 -29.84 -3.94
C LYS A 774 -1.53 -30.70 -4.45
N GLN A 775 -1.86 -31.70 -5.27
CA GLN A 775 -0.85 -32.51 -5.95
C GLN A 775 -0.14 -31.65 -7.00
N ASP A 776 1.09 -32.06 -7.39
CA ASP A 776 1.84 -31.40 -8.44
C ASP A 776 0.96 -31.19 -9.68
N GLU A 777 0.99 -29.98 -10.23
CA GLU A 777 0.13 -29.59 -11.34
C GLU A 777 0.53 -30.31 -12.64
N GLN A 778 1.77 -30.76 -12.74
CA GLN A 778 2.22 -31.49 -13.92
C GLN A 778 1.83 -32.98 -13.79
N PRO A 779 1.07 -33.50 -14.76
CA PRO A 779 0.80 -34.92 -14.81
C PRO A 779 2.11 -35.71 -15.02
N PRO A 780 2.14 -36.97 -14.57
CA PRO A 780 3.28 -37.86 -14.86
C PRO A 780 3.62 -37.90 -16.34
N HIS A 781 4.89 -38.06 -16.68
CA HIS A 781 5.43 -38.02 -18.04
C HIS A 781 4.67 -38.88 -19.09
N ARG A 782 3.95 -39.92 -18.66
CA ARG A 782 3.18 -40.80 -19.56
C ARG A 782 1.72 -40.94 -19.09
N ASP A 783 1.15 -39.88 -18.58
CA ASP A 783 -0.29 -39.87 -18.29
C ASP A 783 -1.07 -39.68 -19.58
N PRO A 784 -1.84 -40.68 -20.05
CA PRO A 784 -2.63 -40.55 -21.27
C PRO A 784 -3.63 -39.41 -21.26
N TYR A 785 -4.08 -38.98 -20.09
CA TYR A 785 -4.94 -37.82 -19.95
C TYR A 785 -4.17 -36.54 -20.18
N GLY A 786 -3.00 -36.38 -19.58
CA GLY A 786 -2.13 -35.22 -19.79
C GLY A 786 -1.68 -35.09 -21.25
N GLU A 787 -1.34 -36.23 -21.92
CA GLU A 787 -1.00 -36.24 -23.33
C GLU A 787 -2.18 -35.88 -24.26
N SER A 788 -3.40 -36.00 -23.77
CA SER A 788 -4.63 -35.65 -24.53
C SER A 788 -5.08 -34.21 -24.37
N THR A 789 -4.44 -33.40 -23.51
CA THR A 789 -4.79 -32.00 -23.23
C THR A 789 -3.80 -31.04 -23.85
N MET A 790 -4.26 -29.84 -24.17
CA MET A 790 -3.41 -28.74 -24.64
C MET A 790 -2.89 -27.95 -23.44
N LEU A 791 -1.77 -27.26 -23.60
CA LEU A 791 -1.14 -26.49 -22.52
C LEU A 791 -2.03 -25.40 -21.93
N PHE A 792 -2.85 -24.78 -22.76
CA PHE A 792 -3.67 -23.62 -22.35
C PHE A 792 -5.14 -23.96 -22.12
N ASN A 793 -5.63 -25.10 -22.63
CA ASN A 793 -7.05 -25.44 -22.60
C ASN A 793 -7.29 -26.94 -22.59
N ASP A 794 -8.06 -27.40 -21.62
CA ASP A 794 -8.50 -28.78 -21.53
C ASP A 794 -9.72 -29.08 -22.38
N ASP A 795 -10.45 -28.07 -22.87
CA ASP A 795 -11.73 -28.19 -23.55
C ASP A 795 -11.63 -28.05 -25.09
N ALA A 796 -10.43 -27.85 -25.63
CA ALA A 796 -10.23 -27.69 -27.05
C ALA A 796 -8.92 -28.32 -27.51
N ASP A 797 -8.82 -28.51 -28.83
CA ASP A 797 -7.56 -28.72 -29.55
C ASP A 797 -7.25 -27.47 -30.38
N LEU A 798 -6.40 -27.62 -31.41
CA LEU A 798 -6.25 -26.60 -32.43
C LEU A 798 -7.58 -26.38 -33.19
N VAL A 799 -8.07 -25.15 -33.15
CA VAL A 799 -9.38 -24.77 -33.69
C VAL A 799 -9.25 -23.94 -34.96
N SER A 800 -10.21 -24.05 -35.82
CA SER A 800 -10.45 -23.04 -36.87
C SER A 800 -11.23 -21.89 -36.25
N PHE A 801 -10.90 -20.66 -36.60
CA PHE A 801 -11.55 -19.46 -36.05
C PHE A 801 -12.03 -18.53 -37.17
N GLU A 802 -13.30 -18.13 -37.08
CA GLU A 802 -13.93 -17.12 -37.92
C GLU A 802 -14.75 -16.18 -37.04
N CYS A 803 -14.62 -14.87 -37.25
CA CYS A 803 -15.25 -13.88 -36.45
C CYS A 803 -15.88 -12.74 -37.23
N PHE A 804 -17.12 -12.41 -36.88
CA PHE A 804 -17.82 -11.19 -37.29
C PHE A 804 -17.93 -10.27 -36.08
N VAL A 805 -17.21 -9.17 -36.09
CA VAL A 805 -17.22 -8.22 -34.97
C VAL A 805 -17.72 -6.86 -35.42
N SER A 806 -18.62 -6.26 -34.63
CA SER A 806 -19.08 -4.90 -34.89
C SER A 806 -18.79 -3.98 -33.70
N THR A 807 -18.54 -2.71 -33.99
CA THR A 807 -18.31 -1.66 -33.01
C THR A 807 -18.91 -0.34 -33.48
N THR A 808 -18.68 0.74 -32.72
CA THR A 808 -19.10 2.10 -33.09
C THR A 808 -18.31 2.59 -34.31
N PRO A 809 -18.86 3.54 -35.10
CA PRO A 809 -18.22 3.99 -36.35
C PRO A 809 -16.84 4.62 -36.17
N ASP A 810 -16.56 5.15 -34.99
CA ASP A 810 -15.30 5.82 -34.62
C ASP A 810 -14.21 4.84 -34.11
N GLN A 811 -14.53 3.55 -33.98
CA GLN A 811 -13.59 2.52 -33.54
C GLN A 811 -13.31 1.49 -34.64
N ILE A 812 -12.16 0.86 -34.53
CA ILE A 812 -11.76 -0.28 -35.34
C ILE A 812 -11.78 -1.51 -34.43
N ALA A 813 -12.45 -2.58 -34.88
CA ALA A 813 -12.40 -3.85 -34.17
C ALA A 813 -11.42 -4.80 -34.85
N ILE A 814 -10.66 -5.54 -34.03
CA ILE A 814 -9.65 -6.49 -34.47
C ILE A 814 -9.93 -7.84 -33.83
N ALA A 815 -9.78 -8.91 -34.58
CA ALA A 815 -9.83 -10.28 -34.11
C ALA A 815 -8.74 -11.13 -34.81
N PRO A 816 -8.42 -12.33 -34.31
CA PRO A 816 -7.45 -13.21 -34.95
C PRO A 816 -7.83 -13.58 -36.40
N GLY A 817 -6.84 -13.69 -37.24
CA GLY A 817 -6.97 -14.04 -38.65
C GLY A 817 -6.87 -12.87 -39.62
N TYR A 818 -7.12 -13.14 -40.91
CA TYR A 818 -7.05 -12.13 -41.96
C TYR A 818 -8.40 -11.48 -42.16
N ILE A 819 -8.40 -10.14 -42.33
CA ILE A 819 -9.61 -9.41 -42.66
C ILE A 819 -10.14 -9.84 -44.05
N GLN A 820 -11.35 -10.32 -44.09
CA GLN A 820 -12.04 -10.72 -45.30
C GLN A 820 -12.89 -9.60 -45.90
N ARG A 821 -13.56 -8.86 -44.99
CA ARG A 821 -14.46 -7.77 -45.36
C ARG A 821 -14.63 -6.79 -44.24
N GLU A 822 -14.77 -5.53 -44.60
CA GLU A 822 -15.18 -4.43 -43.72
C GLU A 822 -16.36 -3.71 -44.36
N TRP A 823 -17.41 -3.36 -43.59
CA TRP A 823 -18.55 -2.57 -44.06
C TRP A 823 -19.19 -1.80 -42.91
N THR A 824 -20.03 -0.81 -43.28
CA THR A 824 -20.83 -0.07 -42.32
C THR A 824 -22.28 -0.31 -42.60
N GLU A 825 -23.05 -0.61 -41.55
CA GLU A 825 -24.49 -0.88 -41.65
C GLU A 825 -25.16 -0.43 -40.36
N ASN A 826 -26.36 0.16 -40.47
CA ASN A 826 -27.16 0.62 -39.31
C ASN A 826 -26.38 1.46 -38.30
N GLY A 827 -25.45 2.30 -38.76
CA GLY A 827 -24.62 3.14 -37.88
C GLY A 827 -23.55 2.40 -37.09
N ARG A 828 -23.22 1.16 -37.47
CA ARG A 828 -22.14 0.38 -36.85
C ARG A 828 -21.15 -0.04 -37.94
N ARG A 829 -19.90 -0.23 -37.53
CA ARG A 829 -18.80 -0.69 -38.40
C ARG A 829 -18.55 -2.17 -38.12
N TYR A 830 -18.55 -2.97 -39.13
CA TYR A 830 -18.45 -4.42 -39.09
C TYR A 830 -17.14 -4.88 -39.74
N PHE A 831 -16.58 -5.93 -39.15
CA PHE A 831 -15.33 -6.57 -39.61
C PHE A 831 -15.53 -8.07 -39.62
N HIS A 832 -15.10 -8.72 -40.70
CA HIS A 832 -15.06 -10.16 -40.84
C HIS A 832 -13.62 -10.62 -40.86
N TYR A 833 -13.23 -11.43 -39.90
CA TYR A 833 -11.91 -12.04 -39.79
C TYR A 833 -12.01 -13.54 -39.92
N LYS A 834 -11.02 -14.17 -40.60
CA LYS A 834 -10.90 -15.61 -40.74
C LYS A 834 -9.46 -16.04 -40.72
N GLN A 835 -9.16 -17.08 -39.95
CA GLN A 835 -7.86 -17.75 -39.99
C GLN A 835 -7.76 -18.71 -41.15
N ASP A 836 -6.60 -18.83 -41.76
CA ASP A 836 -6.27 -19.78 -42.83
C ASP A 836 -5.69 -21.10 -42.30
N SER A 837 -5.22 -21.09 -41.04
CA SER A 837 -4.68 -22.26 -40.34
C SER A 837 -5.33 -22.39 -38.97
N LYS A 838 -5.26 -23.58 -38.39
CA LYS A 838 -5.72 -23.79 -37.03
C LYS A 838 -4.73 -23.20 -36.02
N SER A 839 -5.26 -22.66 -34.93
CA SER A 839 -4.49 -22.13 -33.82
C SER A 839 -5.03 -22.65 -32.46
N ASP A 840 -4.33 -22.37 -31.40
CA ASP A 840 -4.81 -22.64 -30.06
C ASP A 840 -6.18 -21.97 -29.81
N TYR A 841 -6.98 -22.55 -28.92
CA TYR A 841 -8.27 -22.03 -28.51
C TYR A 841 -8.06 -20.84 -27.58
N PHE A 842 -7.36 -19.85 -28.09
CA PHE A 842 -7.03 -18.60 -27.42
C PHE A 842 -7.22 -17.44 -28.39
N PHE A 843 -8.23 -16.63 -28.16
CA PHE A 843 -8.54 -15.48 -29.01
C PHE A 843 -9.12 -14.35 -28.18
N ASN A 844 -8.81 -13.12 -28.58
CA ASN A 844 -9.38 -11.91 -28.01
C ASN A 844 -9.98 -11.06 -29.12
N ILE A 845 -11.03 -10.33 -28.75
CA ILE A 845 -11.64 -9.30 -29.58
C ILE A 845 -11.19 -7.96 -29.01
N VAL A 846 -10.68 -7.12 -29.90
CA VAL A 846 -10.18 -5.80 -29.53
C VAL A 846 -10.99 -4.72 -30.23
N SER A 847 -11.27 -3.60 -29.57
CA SER A 847 -11.92 -2.45 -30.21
C SER A 847 -11.45 -1.15 -29.59
N ALA A 848 -10.91 -0.27 -30.45
CA ALA A 848 -10.47 1.07 -30.03
C ALA A 848 -10.45 2.05 -31.21
N ARG A 849 -10.23 3.33 -30.88
CA ARG A 849 -9.97 4.41 -31.84
C ARG A 849 -8.52 4.34 -32.29
N TYR A 850 -8.20 3.32 -33.08
CA TYR A 850 -6.85 3.13 -33.57
C TYR A 850 -6.49 4.09 -34.71
N SER A 851 -5.27 4.60 -34.66
CA SER A 851 -4.52 5.00 -35.83
C SER A 851 -3.78 3.79 -36.40
N ILE A 852 -3.58 3.74 -37.69
CA ILE A 852 -2.95 2.58 -38.35
C ILE A 852 -1.71 3.04 -39.11
N LEU A 853 -0.56 2.49 -38.76
CA LEU A 853 0.66 2.60 -39.57
C LEU A 853 0.78 1.37 -40.44
N LYS A 854 0.87 1.55 -41.76
CA LYS A 854 0.98 0.47 -42.73
C LYS A 854 2.33 0.51 -43.45
N ASP A 855 2.96 -0.65 -43.57
CA ASP A 855 4.20 -0.83 -44.30
C ASP A 855 4.19 -2.21 -45.00
N LYS A 856 5.17 -2.46 -45.81
CA LYS A 856 5.35 -3.73 -46.53
C LYS A 856 6.78 -4.20 -46.40
N TRP A 857 6.94 -5.43 -46.01
CA TRP A 857 8.22 -6.08 -46.06
C TRP A 857 8.24 -7.08 -47.24
N VAL A 858 9.30 -7.01 -48.05
CA VAL A 858 9.51 -7.93 -49.17
C VAL A 858 10.64 -8.88 -48.80
N SER A 859 10.35 -10.17 -48.73
CA SER A 859 11.37 -11.19 -48.46
C SER A 859 12.41 -11.23 -49.58
N PRO A 860 13.62 -11.77 -49.35
CA PRO A 860 14.62 -11.99 -50.38
C PRO A 860 14.09 -12.83 -51.55
N GLU A 861 13.10 -13.67 -51.33
CA GLU A 861 12.42 -14.54 -52.30
C GLU A 861 11.26 -13.87 -53.03
N GLY A 862 11.01 -12.58 -52.79
CA GLY A 862 9.96 -11.79 -53.43
C GLY A 862 8.57 -11.91 -52.81
N LYS A 863 8.43 -12.57 -51.65
CA LYS A 863 7.16 -12.64 -50.92
C LYS A 863 6.88 -11.32 -50.25
N VAL A 864 5.73 -10.71 -50.53
CA VAL A 864 5.29 -9.45 -49.89
C VAL A 864 4.50 -9.76 -48.61
N ILE A 865 4.94 -9.17 -47.45
CA ILE A 865 4.24 -9.26 -46.21
C ILE A 865 3.76 -7.83 -45.84
N ASN A 866 2.45 -7.67 -45.71
CA ASN A 866 1.87 -6.41 -45.24
C ASN A 866 2.05 -6.31 -43.72
N LEU A 867 2.57 -5.19 -43.25
CA LEU A 867 2.76 -4.88 -41.87
C LEU A 867 1.76 -3.79 -41.45
N GLU A 868 1.02 -4.01 -40.38
CA GLU A 868 0.07 -3.03 -39.85
C GLU A 868 0.27 -2.91 -38.34
N ILE A 869 0.48 -1.68 -37.88
CA ILE A 869 0.58 -1.35 -36.45
C ILE A 869 -0.63 -0.50 -36.08
N TYR A 870 -1.44 -1.00 -35.17
CA TYR A 870 -2.60 -0.32 -34.62
C TYR A 870 -2.19 0.31 -33.28
N TYR A 871 -2.28 1.64 -33.16
CA TYR A 871 -1.82 2.40 -32.00
C TYR A 871 -2.77 3.52 -31.59
#